data_9d618ae1259f292d0a0674bc27244db2
#
_entry.id   9d618ae1259f292d0a0674bc27244db2
#
_cell.length_a   1.000
_cell.length_b   1.000
_cell.length_c   1.000
_cell.angle_alpha   90.00
_cell.angle_beta   90.00
_cell.angle_gamma   90.00
#
_symmetry.space_group_name_H-M   'P 1'
#
loop_
_entity.id
_entity.type
_entity.pdbx_description
1 polymer ?
#
loop_
_entity_poly.entity_id
_entity_poly.type
_entity_poly.pdbx_seq_one_letter_code
_entity_poly.pdbx_strand_id
1 'polypeptide(L)'
;MNISRKWLREFVDITATDKEYDSVMTLAGQKVETTERMDAEIKNVVVGKVLSMKKHENSDHMWVCMVDCGSGEPVQIVTGAQNVHEGDLVPVAQHNSYLPGGIHITKGKLRGVESCGMLCSYKELGLTEHDCPEAYADGIWILNDEGCEVGEDVNVVIGNDDSIVEFEITNNRPDCYSLIGLARETAAAFNVPMKHHEPVVKGGAEGDLCELLDVDVQADDLCPRYTARMVRNVKIAPSPKWMRQRLRSAGIRPINNIVDITNYVMVEYGQPMHAFDYRYVKGGKIVVRRAGEDKTLTTLDGNVRTLQPDMLVIADETKPVGLAGVMGGENSEIVDDTVDVVFESANFLGSSIRKTALALGMRTDASAKFEKDIDPMLTVPAVNRACELVELLGAGEVMDGMIDVLNYVPQPVTVKLEPERINALLGTDISEADMIEYLRREEVPVVDGMIQVPSWRPDLRVMADIAEEVARYYGYNNIETTLMRGATTMGGYSDEQKLENAAGAAARALGYSEIITYSFVSPSSFDAIRLPADSPLRKTVKLVNPLGEDTSIMRTVILPSMLDILSRNYAFKNKGVKLYEIGKIYLPKDGEKLPDEPKRMIFGTYGEHENFFTLKGEIDAILDQLNVHPATYIADTKNPSYHPGRCADIVIDGKKMGVIGQIHPLVAETYGIGGEVYVAELDFTGLQAVLAPERVFHSLPKFPTVSRDLALVCEESMTVGMLEACIKKAGGKLLRSVQLFDIYRGPGIAPGKKSIAFSLELRADDRTLTDEDTTGVMNAVLEKLKNDLGVSLR
;
A
#
# COMPACT_ATOMS: atom_id res chain seq x y z
N MET A 1 4.10 -3.43 -16.34
CA MET A 1 3.91 -3.69 -17.80
C MET A 1 5.05 -4.54 -18.28
N ASN A 2 4.73 -5.72 -18.84
CA ASN A 2 5.76 -6.64 -19.33
C ASN A 2 6.01 -6.42 -20.81
N ILE A 3 7.27 -6.27 -21.20
CA ILE A 3 7.69 -6.03 -22.59
C ILE A 3 8.75 -7.03 -23.01
N SER A 4 8.51 -7.67 -24.16
CA SER A 4 9.49 -8.49 -24.87
C SER A 4 10.57 -7.60 -25.52
N ARG A 5 11.83 -7.84 -25.20
CA ARG A 5 12.97 -7.17 -25.84
C ARG A 5 13.06 -7.52 -27.33
N LYS A 6 12.67 -8.73 -27.69
CA LYS A 6 12.65 -9.21 -29.08
C LYS A 6 11.58 -8.49 -29.89
N TRP A 7 10.38 -8.31 -29.32
CA TRP A 7 9.30 -7.56 -29.97
C TRP A 7 9.59 -6.08 -30.06
N LEU A 8 10.18 -5.48 -29.00
CA LEU A 8 10.60 -4.07 -28.97
C LEU A 8 11.57 -3.72 -30.10
N ARG A 9 12.48 -4.63 -30.47
CA ARG A 9 13.47 -4.44 -31.54
C ARG A 9 12.85 -4.27 -32.93
N GLU A 10 11.60 -4.60 -33.12
CA GLU A 10 10.89 -4.31 -34.38
C GLU A 10 10.66 -2.82 -34.56
N PHE A 11 10.52 -2.08 -33.47
CA PHE A 11 10.29 -0.64 -33.44
C PHE A 11 11.57 0.16 -33.23
N VAL A 12 12.53 -0.38 -32.50
CA VAL A 12 13.77 0.32 -32.14
C VAL A 12 14.96 -0.60 -32.28
N ASP A 13 15.94 -0.21 -33.08
CA ASP A 13 17.16 -1.00 -33.26
C ASP A 13 18.19 -0.65 -32.17
N ILE A 14 18.26 -1.46 -31.15
CA ILE A 14 19.20 -1.30 -30.04
C ILE A 14 19.97 -2.59 -29.76
N THR A 15 21.28 -2.44 -29.51
CA THR A 15 22.21 -3.55 -29.21
C THR A 15 22.60 -3.65 -27.74
N ALA A 16 22.02 -2.81 -26.89
CA ALA A 16 22.31 -2.79 -25.46
C ALA A 16 22.03 -4.14 -24.78
N THR A 17 22.89 -4.52 -23.85
CA THR A 17 22.63 -5.65 -22.94
C THR A 17 21.42 -5.34 -22.05
N ASP A 18 20.83 -6.38 -21.44
CA ASP A 18 19.69 -6.17 -20.54
C ASP A 18 20.03 -5.21 -19.41
N LYS A 19 21.18 -5.38 -18.77
CA LYS A 19 21.65 -4.50 -17.68
C LYS A 19 21.84 -3.04 -18.11
N GLU A 20 22.36 -2.80 -19.31
CA GLU A 20 22.50 -1.44 -19.85
C GLU A 20 21.12 -0.84 -20.16
N TYR A 21 20.22 -1.64 -20.73
CA TYR A 21 18.86 -1.22 -21.01
C TYR A 21 18.12 -0.81 -19.75
N ASP A 22 18.15 -1.67 -18.72
CA ASP A 22 17.50 -1.43 -17.43
C ASP A 22 18.00 -0.14 -16.78
N SER A 23 19.31 0.08 -16.83
CA SER A 23 19.94 1.29 -16.27
C SER A 23 19.53 2.54 -17.02
N VAL A 24 19.58 2.53 -18.36
CA VAL A 24 19.27 3.68 -19.19
C VAL A 24 17.79 4.04 -19.07
N MET A 25 16.89 3.06 -19.17
CA MET A 25 15.45 3.32 -19.07
C MET A 25 15.05 3.84 -17.69
N THR A 26 15.59 3.24 -16.61
CA THR A 26 15.33 3.71 -15.25
C THR A 26 15.83 5.13 -15.03
N LEU A 27 17.03 5.47 -15.49
CA LEU A 27 17.59 6.81 -15.37
C LEU A 27 16.84 7.83 -16.25
N ALA A 28 16.26 7.39 -17.37
CA ALA A 28 15.39 8.21 -18.20
C ALA A 28 13.94 8.34 -17.67
N GLY A 29 13.63 7.81 -16.48
CA GLY A 29 12.34 7.96 -15.81
C GLY A 29 11.36 6.80 -16.02
N GLN A 30 11.70 5.79 -16.81
CA GLN A 30 10.89 4.57 -16.99
C GLN A 30 11.47 3.46 -16.12
N LYS A 31 11.01 3.36 -14.87
CA LYS A 31 11.57 2.44 -13.89
C LYS A 31 11.41 0.99 -14.32
N VAL A 32 12.51 0.28 -14.46
CA VAL A 32 12.55 -1.17 -14.61
C VAL A 32 12.53 -1.81 -13.23
N GLU A 33 11.55 -2.69 -12.99
CA GLU A 33 11.46 -3.48 -11.75
C GLU A 33 12.30 -4.75 -11.85
N THR A 34 12.08 -5.52 -12.90
CA THR A 34 12.82 -6.77 -13.14
C THR A 34 13.06 -6.98 -14.63
N THR A 35 14.14 -7.69 -14.95
CA THR A 35 14.39 -8.22 -16.29
C THR A 35 14.69 -9.70 -16.17
N GLU A 36 13.86 -10.53 -16.79
CA GLU A 36 13.96 -11.97 -16.73
C GLU A 36 14.19 -12.58 -18.10
N ARG A 37 15.13 -13.52 -18.15
CA ARG A 37 15.37 -14.33 -19.34
C ARG A 37 14.38 -15.49 -19.37
N MET A 38 13.63 -15.63 -20.47
CA MET A 38 12.67 -16.72 -20.63
C MET A 38 13.33 -18.09 -20.72
N ASP A 39 14.60 -18.16 -21.18
CA ASP A 39 15.38 -19.40 -21.31
C ASP A 39 16.10 -19.83 -20.00
N ALA A 40 15.87 -19.14 -18.89
CA ALA A 40 16.60 -19.35 -17.65
C ALA A 40 16.40 -20.78 -17.07
N GLU A 41 15.21 -21.33 -17.19
CA GLU A 41 14.84 -22.63 -16.61
C GLU A 41 15.11 -23.82 -17.52
N ILE A 42 15.17 -23.61 -18.84
CA ILE A 42 15.40 -24.68 -19.83
C ILE A 42 16.84 -24.63 -20.31
N LYS A 43 17.59 -25.68 -20.01
CA LYS A 43 19.02 -25.73 -20.41
C LYS A 43 19.36 -27.08 -21.01
N ASN A 44 20.15 -27.04 -22.09
CA ASN A 44 20.63 -28.24 -22.79
C ASN A 44 19.48 -29.16 -23.30
N VAL A 45 18.42 -28.52 -23.84
CA VAL A 45 17.32 -29.20 -24.53
C VAL A 45 17.38 -28.78 -25.99
N VAL A 46 17.50 -29.75 -26.86
CA VAL A 46 17.69 -29.55 -28.32
C VAL A 46 16.63 -30.28 -29.15
N VAL A 47 16.47 -29.83 -30.37
CA VAL A 47 15.69 -30.57 -31.37
C VAL A 47 16.45 -31.84 -31.77
N GLY A 48 15.83 -33.01 -31.60
CA GLY A 48 16.39 -34.28 -32.04
C GLY A 48 15.54 -34.94 -33.09
N LYS A 49 16.18 -35.70 -33.99
CA LYS A 49 15.49 -36.52 -35.00
C LYS A 49 15.53 -37.97 -34.61
N VAL A 50 14.39 -38.61 -34.55
CA VAL A 50 14.30 -40.05 -34.27
C VAL A 50 14.73 -40.85 -35.49
N LEU A 51 15.88 -41.51 -35.41
CA LEU A 51 16.48 -42.28 -36.52
C LEU A 51 15.93 -43.69 -36.63
N SER A 52 15.72 -44.33 -35.45
CA SER A 52 15.17 -45.69 -35.40
C SER A 52 14.50 -45.95 -34.04
N MET A 53 13.53 -46.86 -34.04
CA MET A 53 12.79 -47.27 -32.86
C MET A 53 12.71 -48.82 -32.76
N LYS A 54 12.91 -49.33 -31.55
CA LYS A 54 12.67 -50.77 -31.26
C LYS A 54 11.93 -50.91 -29.93
N LYS A 55 11.10 -51.97 -29.82
CA LYS A 55 10.42 -52.25 -28.56
C LYS A 55 11.43 -52.57 -27.46
N HIS A 56 11.11 -52.10 -26.25
CA HIS A 56 11.90 -52.36 -25.07
C HIS A 56 11.78 -53.88 -24.68
N GLU A 57 12.93 -54.52 -24.39
CA GLU A 57 12.98 -55.97 -24.12
C GLU A 57 12.21 -56.41 -22.87
N ASN A 58 12.15 -55.51 -21.87
CA ASN A 58 11.52 -55.79 -20.57
C ASN A 58 10.27 -54.93 -20.32
N SER A 59 9.59 -54.45 -21.39
CA SER A 59 8.36 -53.61 -21.24
C SER A 59 7.49 -53.68 -22.49
N ASP A 60 6.18 -53.86 -22.29
CA ASP A 60 5.21 -53.87 -23.37
C ASP A 60 4.83 -52.47 -23.88
N HIS A 61 5.19 -51.42 -23.09
CA HIS A 61 4.75 -50.04 -23.33
C HIS A 61 5.89 -49.06 -23.59
N MET A 62 7.16 -49.54 -23.65
CA MET A 62 8.30 -48.68 -23.86
C MET A 62 8.98 -48.91 -25.20
N TRP A 63 9.55 -47.84 -25.71
CA TRP A 63 10.39 -47.79 -26.90
C TRP A 63 11.80 -47.39 -26.58
N VAL A 64 12.78 -47.98 -27.26
CA VAL A 64 14.18 -47.56 -27.27
C VAL A 64 14.44 -46.86 -28.59
N CYS A 65 14.68 -45.55 -28.52
CA CYS A 65 14.87 -44.69 -29.69
C CYS A 65 16.36 -44.34 -29.83
N MET A 66 16.85 -44.36 -31.07
CA MET A 66 18.13 -43.73 -31.43
C MET A 66 17.81 -42.38 -32.01
N VAL A 67 18.35 -41.31 -31.39
CA VAL A 67 17.98 -39.91 -31.72
C VAL A 67 19.25 -39.14 -32.09
N ASP A 68 19.23 -38.53 -33.26
CA ASP A 68 20.25 -37.56 -33.65
C ASP A 68 19.94 -36.19 -33.06
N CYS A 69 20.85 -35.69 -32.24
CA CYS A 69 20.74 -34.40 -31.57
C CYS A 69 21.72 -33.34 -32.16
N GLY A 70 22.24 -33.55 -33.37
CA GLY A 70 23.16 -32.64 -34.02
C GLY A 70 24.62 -32.77 -33.56
N SER A 71 24.92 -33.67 -32.64
CA SER A 71 26.30 -33.88 -32.11
C SER A 71 27.17 -34.85 -32.95
N GLY A 72 26.61 -35.42 -33.99
CA GLY A 72 27.26 -36.39 -34.90
C GLY A 72 27.17 -37.82 -34.43
N GLU A 73 26.90 -38.13 -33.19
CA GLU A 73 26.63 -39.48 -32.68
C GLU A 73 25.21 -39.56 -32.11
N PRO A 74 24.37 -40.49 -32.61
CA PRO A 74 23.02 -40.68 -32.10
C PRO A 74 23.02 -41.13 -30.66
N VAL A 75 22.10 -40.56 -29.84
CA VAL A 75 21.94 -40.92 -28.43
C VAL A 75 20.76 -41.87 -28.24
N GLN A 76 20.95 -42.83 -27.33
CA GLN A 76 19.86 -43.77 -26.99
C GLN A 76 18.96 -43.17 -25.92
N ILE A 77 17.68 -43.09 -26.19
CA ILE A 77 16.66 -42.59 -25.27
C ILE A 77 15.53 -43.60 -25.18
N VAL A 78 15.06 -43.85 -23.94
CA VAL A 78 13.92 -44.73 -23.66
C VAL A 78 12.70 -43.88 -23.37
N THR A 79 11.59 -44.14 -24.09
CA THR A 79 10.33 -43.41 -23.88
C THR A 79 9.15 -44.35 -23.74
N GLY A 80 8.15 -43.94 -22.94
CA GLY A 80 6.86 -44.60 -22.84
C GLY A 80 5.81 -44.08 -23.81
N ALA A 81 6.11 -42.99 -24.51
CA ALA A 81 5.17 -42.35 -25.43
C ALA A 81 4.88 -43.24 -26.66
N GLN A 82 3.62 -43.23 -27.11
CA GLN A 82 3.15 -44.04 -28.23
C GLN A 82 2.96 -43.24 -29.52
N ASN A 83 3.12 -41.92 -29.47
CA ASN A 83 2.88 -40.98 -30.58
C ASN A 83 4.15 -40.62 -31.35
N VAL A 84 5.29 -41.22 -31.02
CA VAL A 84 6.59 -40.93 -31.66
C VAL A 84 6.84 -41.97 -32.75
N HIS A 85 7.38 -41.56 -33.90
CA HIS A 85 7.71 -42.39 -35.02
C HIS A 85 9.13 -42.09 -35.54
N GLU A 86 9.67 -43.06 -36.35
CA GLU A 86 10.95 -42.83 -37.02
C GLU A 86 10.83 -41.70 -38.04
N GLY A 87 11.74 -40.74 -37.94
CA GLY A 87 11.76 -39.53 -38.76
C GLY A 87 11.26 -38.30 -38.05
N ASP A 88 10.55 -38.42 -36.94
CA ASP A 88 10.02 -37.30 -36.20
C ASP A 88 11.11 -36.42 -35.59
N LEU A 89 10.86 -35.09 -35.61
CA LEU A 89 11.59 -34.11 -34.85
C LEU A 89 10.90 -33.93 -33.49
N VAL A 90 11.69 -33.98 -32.41
CA VAL A 90 11.19 -33.95 -31.03
C VAL A 90 12.12 -33.15 -30.11
N PRO A 91 11.60 -32.53 -29.03
CA PRO A 91 12.47 -31.92 -28.03
C PRO A 91 13.20 -33.01 -27.22
N VAL A 92 14.50 -32.86 -27.08
CA VAL A 92 15.37 -33.81 -26.38
C VAL A 92 16.09 -33.12 -25.24
N ALA A 93 15.69 -33.46 -24.03
CA ALA A 93 16.45 -33.09 -22.83
C ALA A 93 17.64 -34.07 -22.71
N GLN A 94 18.84 -33.56 -22.99
CA GLN A 94 20.09 -34.34 -22.97
C GLN A 94 20.56 -34.55 -21.52
N HIS A 95 21.64 -35.33 -21.38
CA HIS A 95 22.30 -35.50 -20.08
C HIS A 95 22.72 -34.14 -19.49
N ASN A 96 22.42 -33.87 -18.21
CA ASN A 96 22.62 -32.62 -17.51
C ASN A 96 21.75 -31.46 -18.04
N SER A 97 20.60 -31.75 -18.61
CA SER A 97 19.62 -30.71 -18.92
C SER A 97 18.77 -30.35 -17.71
N TYR A 98 18.21 -29.14 -17.75
CA TYR A 98 17.25 -28.63 -16.77
C TYR A 98 15.95 -28.29 -17.47
N LEU A 99 14.85 -28.56 -16.79
CA LEU A 99 13.50 -28.25 -17.22
C LEU A 99 12.79 -27.41 -16.16
N PRO A 100 11.70 -26.74 -16.50
CA PRO A 100 10.92 -25.93 -15.57
C PRO A 100 10.58 -26.66 -14.27
N GLY A 101 10.55 -25.91 -13.15
CA GLY A 101 10.37 -26.49 -11.83
C GLY A 101 11.61 -27.15 -11.23
N GLY A 102 12.79 -26.93 -11.82
CA GLY A 102 14.07 -27.43 -11.32
C GLY A 102 14.32 -28.93 -11.61
N ILE A 103 13.60 -29.49 -12.55
CA ILE A 103 13.77 -30.91 -12.96
C ILE A 103 15.12 -31.09 -13.64
N HIS A 104 15.97 -31.94 -13.09
CA HIS A 104 17.30 -32.22 -13.61
C HIS A 104 17.33 -33.60 -14.29
N ILE A 105 17.54 -33.62 -15.60
CA ILE A 105 17.62 -34.85 -16.40
C ILE A 105 19.05 -35.34 -16.46
N THR A 106 19.24 -36.58 -16.05
CA THR A 106 20.54 -37.23 -16.10
C THR A 106 20.43 -38.58 -16.76
N LYS A 107 21.56 -39.04 -17.30
CA LYS A 107 21.72 -40.39 -17.81
C LYS A 107 21.32 -41.45 -16.77
N GLY A 108 20.48 -42.37 -17.12
CA GLY A 108 19.93 -43.39 -16.23
C GLY A 108 19.60 -44.68 -16.90
N LYS A 109 19.04 -45.65 -16.15
CA LYS A 109 18.54 -46.92 -16.69
C LYS A 109 17.03 -47.05 -16.41
N LEU A 110 16.28 -47.27 -17.46
CA LEU A 110 14.86 -47.57 -17.38
C LEU A 110 14.66 -49.07 -17.64
N ARG A 111 14.18 -49.79 -16.63
CA ARG A 111 14.00 -51.25 -16.66
C ARG A 111 15.22 -52.01 -17.21
N GLY A 112 16.46 -51.53 -16.88
CA GLY A 112 17.73 -52.15 -17.26
C GLY A 112 18.36 -51.63 -18.55
N VAL A 113 17.62 -50.89 -19.39
CA VAL A 113 18.13 -50.26 -20.61
C VAL A 113 18.57 -48.81 -20.32
N GLU A 114 19.71 -48.42 -20.82
CA GLU A 114 20.29 -47.11 -20.66
C GLU A 114 19.52 -46.06 -21.44
N SER A 115 19.21 -44.91 -20.80
CA SER A 115 18.65 -43.70 -21.42
C SER A 115 19.56 -42.55 -21.17
N CYS A 116 20.06 -41.93 -22.23
CA CYS A 116 21.01 -40.80 -22.15
C CYS A 116 20.32 -39.43 -22.14
N GLY A 117 19.02 -39.39 -21.88
CA GLY A 117 18.19 -38.18 -21.86
C GLY A 117 16.72 -38.56 -21.81
N MET A 118 15.86 -37.59 -22.13
CA MET A 118 14.41 -37.71 -22.14
C MET A 118 13.84 -36.95 -23.34
N LEU A 119 12.86 -37.57 -24.02
CA LEU A 119 12.00 -36.85 -24.97
C LEU A 119 10.96 -36.06 -24.20
N CYS A 120 10.69 -34.79 -24.58
CA CYS A 120 9.82 -33.92 -23.84
C CYS A 120 8.46 -33.69 -24.54
N SER A 121 7.43 -33.60 -23.73
CA SER A 121 6.14 -33.03 -24.09
C SER A 121 6.22 -31.49 -23.99
N TYR A 122 5.24 -30.79 -24.53
CA TYR A 122 5.14 -29.32 -24.36
C TYR A 122 4.95 -28.93 -22.88
N LYS A 123 4.25 -29.77 -22.08
CA LYS A 123 4.03 -29.54 -20.64
C LYS A 123 5.34 -29.55 -19.85
N GLU A 124 6.27 -30.48 -20.18
CA GLU A 124 7.59 -30.53 -19.53
C GLU A 124 8.47 -29.34 -19.89
N LEU A 125 8.17 -28.66 -20.99
CA LEU A 125 8.80 -27.37 -21.37
C LEU A 125 8.08 -26.15 -20.78
N GLY A 126 7.11 -26.35 -19.88
CA GLY A 126 6.36 -25.26 -19.24
C GLY A 126 5.33 -24.59 -20.15
N LEU A 127 4.98 -25.21 -21.28
CA LEU A 127 3.98 -24.72 -22.22
C LEU A 127 2.59 -25.30 -21.91
N THR A 128 1.56 -24.62 -22.40
CA THR A 128 0.15 -25.03 -22.29
C THR A 128 -0.40 -25.51 -23.64
N GLU A 129 -1.58 -26.08 -23.64
CA GLU A 129 -2.32 -26.44 -24.87
C GLU A 129 -2.64 -25.22 -25.74
N HIS A 130 -2.73 -24.04 -25.14
CA HIS A 130 -2.95 -22.77 -25.86
C HIS A 130 -1.70 -22.29 -26.60
N ASP A 131 -0.51 -22.62 -26.05
CA ASP A 131 0.77 -22.32 -26.71
C ASP A 131 1.04 -23.30 -27.86
N CYS A 132 0.57 -24.53 -27.74
CA CYS A 132 0.81 -25.61 -28.69
C CYS A 132 -0.48 -26.38 -29.04
N PRO A 133 -1.47 -25.71 -29.68
CA PRO A 133 -2.79 -26.28 -29.93
C PRO A 133 -2.76 -27.50 -30.87
N GLU A 134 -1.71 -27.65 -31.67
CA GLU A 134 -1.52 -28.79 -32.58
C GLU A 134 -0.86 -29.99 -31.89
N ALA A 135 -0.35 -29.83 -30.66
CA ALA A 135 0.39 -30.87 -29.94
C ALA A 135 -0.57 -31.91 -29.30
N TYR A 136 -0.12 -33.14 -29.20
CA TYR A 136 -0.87 -34.18 -28.48
C TYR A 136 -0.92 -33.86 -26.98
N ALA A 137 -2.10 -33.91 -26.39
CA ALA A 137 -2.32 -33.60 -24.99
C ALA A 137 -1.52 -34.52 -24.02
N ASP A 138 -1.36 -35.80 -24.37
CA ASP A 138 -0.66 -36.81 -23.60
C ASP A 138 0.37 -37.52 -24.48
N GLY A 139 1.49 -36.87 -24.77
CA GLY A 139 2.55 -37.45 -25.59
C GLY A 139 3.74 -36.52 -25.74
N ILE A 140 4.72 -36.98 -26.50
CA ILE A 140 5.88 -36.17 -26.88
C ILE A 140 5.41 -35.11 -27.89
N TRP A 141 5.96 -33.92 -27.78
CA TRP A 141 5.70 -32.86 -28.75
C TRP A 141 6.42 -33.16 -30.06
N ILE A 142 5.70 -33.30 -31.18
CA ILE A 142 6.23 -33.53 -32.50
C ILE A 142 6.44 -32.18 -33.17
N LEU A 143 7.68 -31.91 -33.59
CA LEU A 143 8.12 -30.60 -34.10
C LEU A 143 8.21 -30.55 -35.64
N ASN A 144 7.67 -31.51 -36.36
CA ASN A 144 7.85 -31.64 -37.81
C ASN A 144 7.43 -30.41 -38.62
N ASP A 145 6.38 -29.72 -38.16
CA ASP A 145 5.80 -28.53 -38.80
C ASP A 145 6.26 -27.22 -38.17
N GLU A 146 7.18 -27.26 -37.18
CA GLU A 146 7.62 -26.09 -36.44
C GLU A 146 8.74 -25.28 -37.12
N GLY A 147 9.25 -25.75 -38.25
CA GLY A 147 10.29 -25.08 -39.02
C GLY A 147 11.66 -25.04 -38.34
N CYS A 148 12.01 -26.07 -37.55
CA CYS A 148 13.24 -26.19 -36.79
C CYS A 148 14.21 -27.19 -37.37
N GLU A 149 15.50 -27.09 -37.01
CA GLU A 149 16.58 -27.95 -37.47
C GLU A 149 17.12 -28.85 -36.34
N VAL A 150 17.69 -30.00 -36.73
CA VAL A 150 18.29 -30.94 -35.76
C VAL A 150 19.50 -30.28 -35.05
N GLY A 151 19.51 -30.35 -33.73
CA GLY A 151 20.53 -29.74 -32.90
C GLY A 151 20.25 -28.28 -32.50
N GLU A 152 19.16 -27.69 -33.00
CA GLU A 152 18.71 -26.35 -32.61
C GLU A 152 18.27 -26.35 -31.15
N ASP A 153 18.59 -25.23 -30.43
CA ASP A 153 18.13 -25.06 -29.06
C ASP A 153 16.60 -24.93 -29.03
N VAL A 154 15.95 -25.74 -28.23
CA VAL A 154 14.47 -25.72 -28.07
C VAL A 154 13.97 -24.32 -27.61
N ASN A 155 14.76 -23.58 -26.86
CA ASN A 155 14.39 -22.21 -26.45
C ASN A 155 14.11 -21.30 -27.65
N VAL A 156 14.86 -21.44 -28.73
CA VAL A 156 14.62 -20.68 -29.99
C VAL A 156 13.31 -21.13 -30.63
N VAL A 157 13.09 -22.44 -30.69
CA VAL A 157 11.88 -23.03 -31.31
C VAL A 157 10.61 -22.57 -30.57
N ILE A 158 10.65 -22.54 -29.23
CA ILE A 158 9.50 -22.11 -28.43
C ILE A 158 9.42 -20.60 -28.21
N GLY A 159 10.39 -19.83 -28.72
CA GLY A 159 10.44 -18.37 -28.57
C GLY A 159 10.82 -17.87 -27.16
N ASN A 160 11.58 -18.69 -26.41
CA ASN A 160 12.13 -18.33 -25.10
C ASN A 160 13.51 -17.67 -25.18
N ASP A 161 14.06 -17.47 -26.40
CA ASP A 161 15.29 -16.72 -26.65
C ASP A 161 15.09 -15.21 -26.51
N ASP A 162 14.42 -14.80 -25.47
CA ASP A 162 13.96 -13.42 -25.21
C ASP A 162 14.19 -13.02 -23.77
N SER A 163 14.18 -11.73 -23.52
CA SER A 163 14.17 -11.11 -22.19
C SER A 163 12.89 -10.33 -22.00
N ILE A 164 12.22 -10.54 -20.90
CA ILE A 164 11.02 -9.79 -20.51
C ILE A 164 11.40 -8.73 -19.49
N VAL A 165 11.11 -7.48 -19.80
CA VAL A 165 11.33 -6.34 -18.93
C VAL A 165 10.01 -5.93 -18.32
N GLU A 166 9.94 -5.92 -16.99
CA GLU A 166 8.81 -5.40 -16.24
C GLU A 166 9.04 -3.95 -15.88
N PHE A 167 8.16 -3.06 -16.37
CA PHE A 167 8.16 -1.64 -16.05
C PHE A 167 7.10 -1.29 -15.01
N GLU A 168 7.48 -0.46 -14.04
CA GLU A 168 6.57 0.26 -13.17
C GLU A 168 6.18 1.60 -13.82
N ILE A 169 5.03 1.61 -14.50
CA ILE A 169 4.56 2.80 -15.21
C ILE A 169 3.80 3.72 -14.24
N THR A 170 4.19 4.98 -14.18
CA THR A 170 3.54 6.01 -13.38
C THR A 170 2.19 6.44 -13.98
N ASN A 171 1.29 6.95 -13.14
CA ASN A 171 -0.07 7.29 -13.56
C ASN A 171 -0.15 8.43 -14.58
N ASN A 172 0.86 9.28 -14.65
CA ASN A 172 0.94 10.40 -15.58
C ASN A 172 1.41 10.01 -17.00
N ARG A 173 1.87 8.74 -17.17
CA ARG A 173 2.41 8.25 -18.45
C ARG A 173 1.51 7.12 -19.03
N PRO A 174 0.25 7.44 -19.39
CA PRO A 174 -0.66 6.46 -20.00
C PRO A 174 -0.14 5.90 -21.34
N ASP A 175 0.64 6.67 -22.09
CA ASP A 175 1.29 6.28 -23.32
C ASP A 175 2.24 5.07 -23.15
N CYS A 176 2.94 4.99 -22.04
CA CYS A 176 3.87 3.90 -21.71
C CYS A 176 3.19 2.57 -21.31
N TYR A 177 1.85 2.53 -21.22
CA TYR A 177 1.11 1.26 -21.10
C TYR A 177 0.99 0.53 -22.46
N SER A 178 1.93 0.78 -23.37
CA SER A 178 1.99 0.16 -24.70
C SER A 178 3.44 -0.13 -25.11
N LEU A 179 3.60 -1.11 -26.00
CA LEU A 179 4.88 -1.40 -26.62
C LEU A 179 5.38 -0.19 -27.44
N ILE A 180 4.50 0.45 -28.19
CA ILE A 180 4.81 1.64 -29.01
C ILE A 180 5.26 2.80 -28.13
N GLY A 181 4.59 3.06 -27.00
CA GLY A 181 4.99 4.13 -26.08
C GLY A 181 6.35 3.87 -25.45
N LEU A 182 6.61 2.63 -24.99
CA LEU A 182 7.93 2.26 -24.46
C LEU A 182 9.01 2.19 -25.56
N ALA A 183 8.64 1.91 -26.80
CA ALA A 183 9.56 2.01 -27.93
C ALA A 183 9.97 3.49 -28.19
N ARG A 184 9.04 4.43 -28.10
CA ARG A 184 9.31 5.86 -28.20
C ARG A 184 10.27 6.32 -27.10
N GLU A 185 9.99 5.96 -25.85
CA GLU A 185 10.88 6.25 -24.73
C GLU A 185 12.27 5.62 -24.92
N THR A 186 12.33 4.37 -25.39
CA THR A 186 13.59 3.69 -25.69
C THR A 186 14.35 4.42 -26.78
N ALA A 187 13.68 4.79 -27.86
CA ALA A 187 14.30 5.53 -28.98
C ALA A 187 14.89 6.87 -28.50
N ALA A 188 14.13 7.61 -27.67
CA ALA A 188 14.57 8.87 -27.10
C ALA A 188 15.75 8.69 -26.13
N ALA A 189 15.68 7.70 -25.22
CA ALA A 189 16.72 7.44 -24.24
C ALA A 189 18.05 6.98 -24.85
N PHE A 190 17.99 6.15 -25.90
CA PHE A 190 19.18 5.68 -26.63
C PHE A 190 19.58 6.59 -27.81
N ASN A 191 18.82 7.65 -28.06
CA ASN A 191 19.01 8.58 -29.18
C ASN A 191 19.13 7.85 -30.54
N VAL A 192 18.18 6.97 -30.80
CA VAL A 192 18.07 6.20 -32.05
C VAL A 192 16.68 6.45 -32.69
N PRO A 193 16.55 6.29 -34.02
CA PRO A 193 15.24 6.47 -34.64
C PRO A 193 14.26 5.35 -34.28
N MET A 194 12.99 5.71 -34.10
CA MET A 194 11.89 4.78 -34.01
C MET A 194 11.33 4.45 -35.39
N LYS A 195 10.95 3.19 -35.61
CA LYS A 195 10.22 2.72 -36.78
C LYS A 195 8.74 2.80 -36.50
N HIS A 196 8.03 3.66 -37.22
CA HIS A 196 6.57 3.75 -37.11
C HIS A 196 5.92 2.75 -38.07
N HIS A 197 4.82 2.17 -37.62
CA HIS A 197 3.94 1.34 -38.40
C HIS A 197 2.57 2.03 -38.53
N GLU A 198 2.19 2.36 -39.76
CA GLU A 198 0.86 2.88 -40.09
C GLU A 198 0.01 1.72 -40.62
N PRO A 199 -1.05 1.31 -39.91
CA PRO A 199 -1.89 0.19 -40.32
C PRO A 199 -2.62 0.48 -41.64
N VAL A 200 -2.53 -0.46 -42.55
CA VAL A 200 -3.19 -0.36 -43.88
C VAL A 200 -4.27 -1.42 -43.98
N VAL A 201 -5.51 -0.96 -44.08
CA VAL A 201 -6.67 -1.83 -44.28
C VAL A 201 -7.03 -1.84 -45.77
N LYS A 202 -7.06 -3.00 -46.38
CA LYS A 202 -7.41 -3.18 -47.82
C LYS A 202 -8.92 -3.08 -48.01
N GLY A 203 -9.70 -3.68 -47.09
CA GLY A 203 -11.14 -3.71 -47.20
C GLY A 203 -11.66 -4.62 -48.33
N GLY A 204 -12.87 -4.33 -48.78
CA GLY A 204 -13.47 -4.97 -49.96
C GLY A 204 -14.43 -6.11 -49.68
N ALA A 205 -14.75 -6.43 -48.39
CA ALA A 205 -15.85 -7.35 -48.09
C ALA A 205 -17.19 -6.79 -48.58
N GLU A 206 -18.07 -7.66 -49.02
CA GLU A 206 -19.39 -7.31 -49.58
C GLU A 206 -20.33 -6.68 -48.54
N GLY A 207 -21.03 -5.60 -48.93
CA GLY A 207 -22.04 -4.92 -48.12
C GLY A 207 -21.64 -3.49 -47.71
N ASP A 208 -22.60 -2.75 -47.17
CA ASP A 208 -22.42 -1.40 -46.61
C ASP A 208 -22.42 -1.49 -45.08
N LEU A 209 -21.34 -1.06 -44.45
CA LEU A 209 -21.24 -1.07 -43.01
C LEU A 209 -22.31 -0.26 -42.30
N CYS A 210 -22.69 0.90 -42.86
CA CYS A 210 -23.71 1.78 -42.29
C CYS A 210 -25.16 1.23 -42.42
N GLU A 211 -25.39 0.25 -43.33
CA GLU A 211 -26.66 -0.47 -43.40
C GLU A 211 -26.74 -1.63 -42.39
N LEU A 212 -25.57 -2.15 -41.97
CA LEU A 212 -25.52 -3.30 -41.06
C LEU A 212 -25.34 -2.90 -39.60
N LEU A 213 -24.60 -1.83 -39.32
CA LEU A 213 -24.24 -1.44 -37.95
C LEU A 213 -24.50 0.06 -37.72
N ASP A 214 -25.22 0.36 -36.64
CA ASP A 214 -25.43 1.70 -36.10
C ASP A 214 -24.80 1.82 -34.71
N VAL A 215 -24.18 2.94 -34.40
CA VAL A 215 -23.58 3.19 -33.06
C VAL A 215 -24.15 4.48 -32.48
N ASP A 216 -24.85 4.36 -31.37
CA ASP A 216 -25.51 5.43 -30.64
C ASP A 216 -24.79 5.65 -29.26
N VAL A 217 -24.03 6.72 -29.14
CA VAL A 217 -23.34 7.05 -27.88
C VAL A 217 -24.22 8.03 -27.09
N GLN A 218 -25.02 7.52 -26.17
CA GLN A 218 -25.93 8.30 -25.32
C GLN A 218 -25.24 8.90 -24.10
N ALA A 219 -24.14 8.30 -23.65
CA ALA A 219 -23.32 8.78 -22.52
C ALA A 219 -22.03 9.44 -23.06
N ASP A 220 -22.20 10.53 -23.82
CA ASP A 220 -21.12 11.31 -24.46
C ASP A 220 -20.12 11.86 -23.45
N ASP A 221 -20.56 12.17 -22.23
CA ASP A 221 -19.71 12.61 -21.12
C ASP A 221 -18.79 11.50 -20.56
N LEU A 222 -19.10 10.22 -20.80
CA LEU A 222 -18.35 9.06 -20.33
C LEU A 222 -17.61 8.31 -21.45
N CYS A 223 -17.97 8.57 -22.71
CA CYS A 223 -17.37 7.95 -23.88
C CYS A 223 -16.90 9.05 -24.88
N PRO A 224 -15.70 9.56 -24.74
CA PRO A 224 -15.13 10.58 -25.64
C PRO A 224 -15.06 10.15 -27.11
N ARG A 225 -14.78 8.88 -27.39
CA ARG A 225 -14.74 8.36 -28.74
C ARG A 225 -15.12 6.88 -28.78
N TYR A 226 -15.87 6.51 -29.80
CA TYR A 226 -16.20 5.11 -30.09
C TYR A 226 -15.97 4.83 -31.56
N THR A 227 -15.11 3.86 -31.87
CA THR A 227 -14.88 3.43 -33.26
C THR A 227 -15.25 1.95 -33.40
N ALA A 228 -15.85 1.61 -34.55
CA ALA A 228 -16.19 0.23 -34.89
C ALA A 228 -15.87 -0.09 -36.33
N ARG A 229 -15.40 -1.31 -36.57
CA ARG A 229 -15.27 -1.91 -37.93
C ARG A 229 -15.85 -3.32 -37.90
N MET A 230 -16.27 -3.79 -39.05
CA MET A 230 -16.87 -5.11 -39.21
C MET A 230 -16.01 -6.00 -40.11
N VAL A 231 -15.89 -7.25 -39.71
CA VAL A 231 -15.22 -8.34 -40.41
C VAL A 231 -16.24 -9.42 -40.71
N ARG A 232 -16.28 -9.87 -41.95
CA ARG A 232 -17.18 -10.92 -42.40
C ARG A 232 -16.41 -12.21 -42.74
N ASN A 233 -17.16 -13.31 -42.89
CA ASN A 233 -16.59 -14.61 -43.27
C ASN A 233 -15.40 -15.02 -42.40
N VAL A 234 -15.50 -14.72 -41.11
CA VAL A 234 -14.45 -15.03 -40.11
C VAL A 234 -14.29 -16.54 -40.00
N LYS A 235 -13.04 -16.97 -39.87
CA LYS A 235 -12.65 -18.35 -39.61
C LYS A 235 -11.91 -18.39 -38.29
N ILE A 236 -12.58 -18.89 -37.26
CA ILE A 236 -11.97 -19.06 -35.94
C ILE A 236 -10.95 -20.20 -36.02
N ALA A 237 -9.74 -19.91 -35.62
CA ALA A 237 -8.61 -20.82 -35.58
C ALA A 237 -7.60 -20.42 -34.51
N PRO A 238 -6.68 -21.29 -34.11
CA PRO A 238 -5.53 -20.86 -33.29
C PRO A 238 -4.74 -19.76 -34.02
N SER A 239 -4.22 -18.81 -33.23
CA SER A 239 -3.32 -17.77 -33.75
C SER A 239 -2.01 -18.37 -34.24
N PRO A 240 -1.32 -17.73 -35.19
CA PRO A 240 -0.02 -18.20 -35.64
C PRO A 240 1.01 -18.17 -34.48
N LYS A 241 2.00 -19.03 -34.55
CA LYS A 241 3.04 -19.23 -33.53
C LYS A 241 3.68 -17.92 -33.07
N TRP A 242 4.05 -17.05 -33.99
CA TRP A 242 4.68 -15.77 -33.65
C TRP A 242 3.79 -14.87 -32.78
N MET A 243 2.46 -14.87 -33.00
CA MET A 243 1.50 -14.09 -32.20
C MET A 243 1.30 -14.72 -30.83
N ARG A 244 1.16 -16.05 -30.74
CA ARG A 244 1.08 -16.78 -29.48
C ARG A 244 2.32 -16.53 -28.60
N GLN A 245 3.52 -16.57 -29.18
CA GLN A 245 4.79 -16.31 -28.49
C GLN A 245 4.85 -14.88 -27.92
N ARG A 246 4.43 -13.87 -28.70
CA ARG A 246 4.39 -12.45 -28.26
C ARG A 246 3.38 -12.24 -27.13
N LEU A 247 2.18 -12.80 -27.25
CA LEU A 247 1.18 -12.72 -26.18
C LEU A 247 1.67 -13.39 -24.90
N ARG A 248 2.27 -14.57 -25.01
CA ARG A 248 2.86 -15.26 -23.86
C ARG A 248 3.97 -14.42 -23.20
N SER A 249 4.84 -13.79 -23.99
CA SER A 249 5.89 -12.89 -23.46
C SER A 249 5.33 -11.67 -22.73
N ALA A 250 4.13 -11.23 -23.10
CA ALA A 250 3.40 -10.17 -22.39
C ALA A 250 2.57 -10.69 -21.19
N GLY A 251 2.61 -11.99 -20.90
CA GLY A 251 1.83 -12.63 -19.83
C GLY A 251 0.36 -12.92 -20.19
N ILE A 252 0.01 -12.85 -21.48
CA ILE A 252 -1.36 -13.08 -21.96
C ILE A 252 -1.47 -14.49 -22.56
N ARG A 253 -2.48 -15.22 -22.11
CA ARG A 253 -2.77 -16.57 -22.64
C ARG A 253 -3.46 -16.47 -24.00
N PRO A 254 -2.93 -17.09 -25.07
CA PRO A 254 -3.60 -17.17 -26.35
C PRO A 254 -4.93 -17.93 -26.25
N ILE A 255 -5.91 -17.55 -27.05
CA ILE A 255 -7.26 -18.15 -27.08
C ILE A 255 -7.60 -18.58 -28.52
N ASN A 256 -7.87 -17.64 -29.39
CA ASN A 256 -8.11 -17.80 -30.80
C ASN A 256 -7.68 -16.55 -31.59
N ASN A 257 -7.58 -16.66 -32.90
CA ASN A 257 -7.07 -15.59 -33.76
C ASN A 257 -7.79 -14.22 -33.58
N ILE A 258 -9.10 -14.18 -33.37
CA ILE A 258 -9.84 -12.92 -33.20
C ILE A 258 -9.60 -12.30 -31.83
N VAL A 259 -9.72 -13.08 -30.76
CA VAL A 259 -9.47 -12.61 -29.40
C VAL A 259 -7.99 -12.24 -29.22
N ASP A 260 -7.10 -13.00 -29.78
CA ASP A 260 -5.66 -12.76 -29.71
C ASP A 260 -5.25 -11.48 -30.47
N ILE A 261 -5.91 -11.16 -31.59
CA ILE A 261 -5.74 -9.88 -32.28
C ILE A 261 -6.09 -8.72 -31.36
N THR A 262 -7.21 -8.77 -30.64
CA THR A 262 -7.60 -7.69 -29.72
C THR A 262 -6.58 -7.52 -28.60
N ASN A 263 -6.10 -8.64 -28.02
CA ASN A 263 -5.07 -8.64 -26.99
C ASN A 263 -3.72 -8.16 -27.52
N TYR A 264 -3.36 -8.55 -28.72
CA TYR A 264 -2.12 -8.11 -29.39
C TYR A 264 -2.10 -6.59 -29.59
N VAL A 265 -3.19 -6.03 -30.09
CA VAL A 265 -3.35 -4.57 -30.28
C VAL A 265 -3.34 -3.86 -28.94
N MET A 266 -3.96 -4.41 -27.90
CA MET A 266 -3.91 -3.85 -26.55
C MET A 266 -2.48 -3.76 -26.00
N VAL A 267 -1.63 -4.74 -26.26
CA VAL A 267 -0.21 -4.68 -25.84
C VAL A 267 0.58 -3.72 -26.73
N GLU A 268 0.38 -3.78 -28.04
CA GLU A 268 1.14 -2.98 -29.02
C GLU A 268 0.81 -1.48 -28.91
N TYR A 269 -0.47 -1.11 -28.91
CA TYR A 269 -0.95 0.29 -28.90
C TYR A 269 -1.35 0.82 -27.53
N GLY A 270 -1.55 -0.05 -26.54
CA GLY A 270 -2.10 0.36 -25.24
C GLY A 270 -3.61 0.60 -25.25
N GLN A 271 -4.28 0.35 -26.36
CA GLN A 271 -5.72 0.53 -26.56
C GLN A 271 -6.45 -0.81 -26.35
N PRO A 272 -7.19 -0.99 -25.24
CA PRO A 272 -8.03 -2.17 -25.10
C PRO A 272 -9.12 -2.20 -26.16
N MET A 273 -9.34 -3.37 -26.72
CA MET A 273 -10.35 -3.61 -27.75
C MET A 273 -11.28 -4.72 -27.34
N HIS A 274 -12.47 -4.74 -27.96
CA HIS A 274 -13.40 -5.86 -27.82
C HIS A 274 -13.87 -6.35 -29.19
N ALA A 275 -14.25 -7.62 -29.28
CA ALA A 275 -14.82 -8.22 -30.46
C ALA A 275 -16.18 -8.82 -30.10
N PHE A 276 -17.22 -8.36 -30.77
CA PHE A 276 -18.58 -8.90 -30.63
C PHE A 276 -18.89 -9.85 -31.77
N ASP A 277 -19.47 -10.99 -31.46
CA ASP A 277 -20.15 -11.79 -32.46
C ASP A 277 -21.41 -11.06 -32.91
N TYR A 278 -21.45 -10.67 -34.17
CA TYR A 278 -22.53 -9.84 -34.71
C TYR A 278 -23.91 -10.46 -34.58
N ARG A 279 -24.05 -11.79 -34.54
CA ARG A 279 -25.33 -12.50 -34.30
C ARG A 279 -26.00 -12.11 -33.01
N TYR A 280 -25.22 -11.67 -32.03
CA TYR A 280 -25.67 -11.29 -30.69
C TYR A 280 -25.84 -9.78 -30.52
N VAL A 281 -25.52 -8.98 -31.54
CA VAL A 281 -25.79 -7.52 -31.58
C VAL A 281 -27.18 -7.29 -32.22
N LYS A 282 -28.23 -7.36 -31.40
CA LYS A 282 -29.58 -7.23 -31.89
C LYS A 282 -29.87 -5.86 -32.50
N GLY A 283 -30.58 -5.91 -33.65
CA GLY A 283 -30.93 -4.72 -34.44
C GLY A 283 -29.76 -4.13 -35.20
N GLY A 284 -28.56 -4.79 -35.21
CA GLY A 284 -27.36 -4.22 -35.78
C GLY A 284 -26.99 -2.89 -35.10
N LYS A 285 -27.34 -2.75 -33.80
CA LYS A 285 -27.15 -1.49 -33.08
C LYS A 285 -26.34 -1.68 -31.79
N ILE A 286 -25.32 -0.85 -31.63
CA ILE A 286 -24.56 -0.70 -30.39
C ILE A 286 -24.99 0.61 -29.74
N VAL A 287 -25.34 0.55 -28.44
CA VAL A 287 -25.74 1.70 -27.65
C VAL A 287 -24.81 1.83 -26.46
N VAL A 288 -24.03 2.92 -26.42
CA VAL A 288 -23.14 3.21 -25.28
C VAL A 288 -23.88 4.10 -24.30
N ARG A 289 -24.29 3.54 -23.17
CA ARG A 289 -25.15 4.23 -22.22
C ARG A 289 -24.88 3.84 -20.76
N ARG A 290 -25.46 4.57 -19.84
CA ARG A 290 -25.51 4.12 -18.43
C ARG A 290 -26.41 2.91 -18.27
N ALA A 291 -26.10 2.06 -17.27
CA ALA A 291 -26.90 0.87 -16.96
C ALA A 291 -28.36 1.21 -16.62
N GLY A 292 -28.61 2.33 -15.92
CA GLY A 292 -29.93 2.80 -15.62
C GLY A 292 -30.77 1.78 -14.83
N GLU A 293 -31.77 1.18 -15.46
CA GLU A 293 -32.67 0.18 -14.84
C GLU A 293 -32.15 -1.27 -14.99
N ASP A 294 -31.09 -1.51 -15.79
CA ASP A 294 -30.48 -2.81 -15.92
C ASP A 294 -29.79 -3.21 -14.60
N LYS A 295 -30.14 -4.36 -14.08
CA LYS A 295 -29.71 -4.78 -12.75
C LYS A 295 -28.53 -5.73 -12.77
N THR A 296 -28.36 -6.51 -13.83
CA THR A 296 -27.37 -7.57 -13.90
C THR A 296 -26.81 -7.75 -15.31
N LEU A 297 -25.55 -8.15 -15.37
CA LEU A 297 -24.87 -8.62 -16.58
C LEU A 297 -24.02 -9.84 -16.19
N THR A 298 -24.07 -10.92 -16.99
CA THR A 298 -23.11 -12.02 -16.88
C THR A 298 -21.90 -11.66 -17.72
N THR A 299 -20.73 -11.60 -17.08
CA THR A 299 -19.46 -11.27 -17.75
C THR A 299 -18.78 -12.53 -18.29
N LEU A 300 -17.76 -12.36 -19.18
CA LEU A 300 -17.02 -13.45 -19.84
C LEU A 300 -16.39 -14.48 -18.87
N ASP A 301 -16.23 -14.14 -17.61
CA ASP A 301 -15.78 -15.05 -16.56
C ASP A 301 -16.91 -15.89 -15.93
N GLY A 302 -18.12 -15.86 -16.52
CA GLY A 302 -19.30 -16.60 -16.08
C GLY A 302 -19.98 -16.06 -14.82
N ASN A 303 -19.52 -14.93 -14.28
CA ASN A 303 -20.06 -14.37 -13.06
C ASN A 303 -21.18 -13.34 -13.34
N VAL A 304 -22.27 -13.45 -12.58
CA VAL A 304 -23.36 -12.46 -12.64
C VAL A 304 -22.97 -11.24 -11.81
N ARG A 305 -22.86 -10.09 -12.46
CA ARG A 305 -22.53 -8.81 -11.83
C ARG A 305 -23.76 -7.97 -11.57
N THR A 306 -23.86 -7.38 -10.39
CA THR A 306 -24.92 -6.42 -10.06
C THR A 306 -24.49 -5.04 -10.51
N LEU A 307 -25.28 -4.43 -11.40
CA LEU A 307 -24.99 -3.11 -11.97
C LEU A 307 -25.57 -2.01 -11.09
N GLN A 308 -24.79 -0.93 -10.95
CA GLN A 308 -25.31 0.34 -10.41
C GLN A 308 -25.76 1.23 -11.57
N PRO A 309 -26.75 2.10 -11.38
CA PRO A 309 -27.38 2.89 -12.46
C PRO A 309 -26.42 3.79 -13.24
N ASP A 310 -25.33 4.23 -12.63
CA ASP A 310 -24.32 5.12 -13.20
C ASP A 310 -23.15 4.39 -13.90
N MET A 311 -23.09 3.06 -13.81
CA MET A 311 -22.10 2.27 -14.53
C MET A 311 -22.31 2.36 -16.03
N LEU A 312 -21.22 2.48 -16.80
CA LEU A 312 -21.25 2.52 -18.26
C LEU A 312 -21.32 1.10 -18.82
N VAL A 313 -22.25 0.88 -19.72
CA VAL A 313 -22.44 -0.40 -20.41
C VAL A 313 -22.45 -0.20 -21.92
N ILE A 314 -21.96 -1.21 -22.63
CA ILE A 314 -22.23 -1.39 -24.06
C ILE A 314 -23.47 -2.26 -24.14
N ALA A 315 -24.48 -1.78 -24.85
CA ALA A 315 -25.73 -2.49 -25.02
C ALA A 315 -26.05 -2.70 -26.49
N ASP A 316 -26.85 -3.72 -26.80
CA ASP A 316 -27.58 -3.79 -28.05
C ASP A 316 -28.92 -3.00 -27.95
N GLU A 317 -29.81 -3.14 -28.92
CA GLU A 317 -31.11 -2.48 -28.90
C GLU A 317 -31.94 -2.86 -27.66
N THR A 318 -31.66 -3.99 -26.99
CA THR A 318 -32.55 -4.61 -26.00
C THR A 318 -31.90 -4.77 -24.61
N LYS A 319 -30.60 -5.01 -24.52
CA LYS A 319 -29.91 -5.43 -23.29
C LYS A 319 -28.43 -5.05 -23.28
N PRO A 320 -27.76 -4.99 -22.11
CA PRO A 320 -26.32 -4.89 -22.01
C PRO A 320 -25.62 -6.13 -22.60
N VAL A 321 -24.54 -5.89 -23.37
CA VAL A 321 -23.67 -6.91 -23.96
C VAL A 321 -22.22 -6.77 -23.50
N GLY A 322 -21.91 -5.76 -22.69
CA GLY A 322 -20.60 -5.56 -22.11
C GLY A 322 -20.61 -4.51 -21.02
N LEU A 323 -19.67 -4.65 -20.07
CA LEU A 323 -19.37 -3.63 -19.09
C LEU A 323 -18.22 -2.79 -19.65
N ALA A 324 -18.53 -1.58 -20.09
CA ALA A 324 -17.62 -0.73 -20.84
C ALA A 324 -16.26 -0.56 -20.15
N GLY A 325 -15.18 -0.84 -20.88
CA GLY A 325 -13.82 -0.71 -20.40
C GLY A 325 -13.40 -1.65 -19.26
N VAL A 326 -14.23 -2.59 -18.84
CA VAL A 326 -13.92 -3.56 -17.78
C VAL A 326 -13.92 -4.98 -18.31
N MET A 327 -15.06 -5.48 -18.79
CA MET A 327 -15.18 -6.85 -19.30
C MET A 327 -16.37 -7.01 -20.23
N GLY A 328 -16.22 -7.77 -21.32
CA GLY A 328 -17.30 -8.12 -22.21
C GLY A 328 -18.36 -8.99 -21.52
N GLY A 329 -19.56 -9.06 -22.12
CA GLY A 329 -20.62 -9.96 -21.70
C GLY A 329 -20.47 -11.34 -22.32
N GLU A 330 -20.76 -12.41 -21.56
CA GLU A 330 -20.84 -13.80 -22.05
C GLU A 330 -21.81 -13.92 -23.24
N ASN A 331 -22.82 -13.11 -23.26
CA ASN A 331 -23.89 -13.11 -24.22
C ASN A 331 -23.55 -12.50 -25.61
N SER A 332 -22.30 -12.12 -25.83
CA SER A 332 -21.78 -11.58 -27.11
C SER A 332 -20.37 -12.10 -27.43
N GLU A 333 -19.96 -13.18 -26.75
CA GLU A 333 -18.66 -13.82 -26.86
C GLU A 333 -18.40 -14.38 -28.28
N ILE A 334 -17.11 -14.33 -28.68
CA ILE A 334 -16.62 -15.01 -29.89
C ILE A 334 -16.54 -16.52 -29.62
N VAL A 335 -17.25 -17.29 -30.41
CA VAL A 335 -17.30 -18.75 -30.32
C VAL A 335 -16.80 -19.40 -31.62
N ASP A 336 -16.58 -20.71 -31.60
CA ASP A 336 -15.95 -21.42 -32.71
C ASP A 336 -16.69 -21.31 -34.05
N ASP A 337 -18.00 -21.04 -34.03
CA ASP A 337 -18.85 -20.92 -35.21
C ASP A 337 -19.19 -19.43 -35.55
N THR A 338 -18.46 -18.47 -34.96
CA THR A 338 -18.60 -17.05 -35.26
C THR A 338 -18.21 -16.77 -36.72
N VAL A 339 -19.09 -16.05 -37.46
CA VAL A 339 -18.91 -15.75 -38.89
C VAL A 339 -18.68 -14.25 -39.14
N ASP A 340 -19.42 -13.40 -38.46
CA ASP A 340 -19.32 -11.95 -38.60
C ASP A 340 -18.97 -11.32 -37.23
N VAL A 341 -17.99 -10.43 -37.22
CA VAL A 341 -17.41 -9.82 -36.01
C VAL A 341 -17.44 -8.31 -36.11
N VAL A 342 -17.86 -7.66 -35.05
CA VAL A 342 -17.68 -6.22 -34.87
C VAL A 342 -16.54 -5.95 -33.90
N PHE A 343 -15.47 -5.31 -34.39
CA PHE A 343 -14.41 -4.79 -33.52
C PHE A 343 -14.83 -3.45 -32.94
N GLU A 344 -14.72 -3.35 -31.63
CA GLU A 344 -14.81 -2.12 -30.85
C GLU A 344 -13.41 -1.63 -30.48
N SER A 345 -13.17 -0.34 -30.74
CA SER A 345 -12.04 0.39 -30.17
C SER A 345 -12.58 1.72 -29.65
N ALA A 346 -12.73 1.83 -28.35
CA ALA A 346 -13.39 2.97 -27.75
C ALA A 346 -12.51 3.60 -26.67
N ASN A 347 -12.78 4.86 -26.36
CA ASN A 347 -12.19 5.56 -25.23
C ASN A 347 -13.28 5.87 -24.20
N PHE A 348 -13.00 5.59 -22.94
CA PHE A 348 -13.93 5.80 -21.82
C PHE A 348 -13.28 6.65 -20.75
N LEU A 349 -14.08 7.47 -20.05
CA LEU A 349 -13.61 8.31 -18.95
C LEU A 349 -13.03 7.44 -17.82
N GLY A 350 -11.72 7.55 -17.57
CA GLY A 350 -10.98 6.69 -16.66
C GLY A 350 -11.51 6.68 -15.24
N SER A 351 -11.98 7.83 -14.73
CA SER A 351 -12.56 7.91 -13.38
C SER A 351 -13.87 7.11 -13.25
N SER A 352 -14.66 6.98 -14.34
CA SER A 352 -15.87 6.14 -14.36
C SER A 352 -15.51 4.65 -14.36
N ILE A 353 -14.55 4.26 -15.21
CA ILE A 353 -14.07 2.86 -15.26
C ILE A 353 -13.50 2.43 -13.94
N ARG A 354 -12.67 3.27 -13.31
CA ARG A 354 -12.10 3.00 -11.98
C ARG A 354 -13.18 2.80 -10.91
N LYS A 355 -14.19 3.65 -10.86
CA LYS A 355 -15.32 3.50 -9.91
C LYS A 355 -16.06 2.18 -10.11
N THR A 356 -16.36 1.84 -11.37
CA THR A 356 -17.02 0.59 -11.73
C THR A 356 -16.20 -0.63 -11.32
N ALA A 357 -14.90 -0.64 -11.67
CA ALA A 357 -13.98 -1.71 -11.32
C ALA A 357 -13.88 -1.92 -9.80
N LEU A 358 -13.76 -0.83 -9.04
CA LEU A 358 -13.71 -0.89 -7.56
C LEU A 358 -15.03 -1.38 -6.96
N ALA A 359 -16.17 -0.89 -7.45
CA ALA A 359 -17.48 -1.28 -6.93
C ALA A 359 -17.79 -2.77 -7.14
N LEU A 360 -17.29 -3.35 -8.23
CA LEU A 360 -17.47 -4.77 -8.58
C LEU A 360 -16.32 -5.66 -8.07
N GLY A 361 -15.28 -5.07 -7.47
CA GLY A 361 -14.08 -5.81 -7.06
C GLY A 361 -13.33 -6.46 -8.23
N MET A 362 -13.40 -5.86 -9.43
CA MET A 362 -12.82 -6.37 -10.67
C MET A 362 -11.68 -5.46 -11.13
N ARG A 363 -10.52 -6.02 -11.36
CA ARG A 363 -9.41 -5.36 -12.02
C ARG A 363 -8.96 -6.21 -13.19
N THR A 364 -9.18 -5.71 -14.40
CA THR A 364 -8.77 -6.34 -15.65
C THR A 364 -7.67 -5.51 -16.33
N ASP A 365 -6.95 -6.09 -17.29
CA ASP A 365 -5.95 -5.37 -18.07
C ASP A 365 -6.56 -4.16 -18.80
N ALA A 366 -7.78 -4.32 -19.31
CA ALA A 366 -8.53 -3.23 -19.94
C ALA A 366 -8.82 -2.10 -18.93
N SER A 367 -9.42 -2.42 -17.78
CA SER A 367 -9.74 -1.42 -16.75
C SER A 367 -8.49 -0.72 -16.22
N ALA A 368 -7.38 -1.45 -16.07
CA ALA A 368 -6.11 -0.89 -15.62
C ALA A 368 -5.51 0.13 -16.60
N LYS A 369 -5.77 0.01 -17.90
CA LYS A 369 -5.38 0.97 -18.93
C LYS A 369 -6.36 2.14 -19.00
N PHE A 370 -7.66 1.90 -19.11
CA PHE A 370 -8.67 2.96 -19.17
C PHE A 370 -8.67 3.88 -17.96
N GLU A 371 -8.44 3.36 -16.74
CA GLU A 371 -8.38 4.19 -15.52
C GLU A 371 -7.24 5.23 -15.53
N LYS A 372 -6.32 5.16 -16.49
CA LYS A 372 -5.17 6.08 -16.67
C LYS A 372 -5.40 7.15 -17.73
N ASP A 373 -6.62 7.30 -18.23
CA ASP A 373 -6.98 8.30 -19.24
C ASP A 373 -6.13 8.18 -20.53
N ILE A 374 -6.15 6.98 -21.14
CA ILE A 374 -5.48 6.73 -22.42
C ILE A 374 -6.03 7.66 -23.53
N ASP A 375 -5.22 7.93 -24.54
CA ASP A 375 -5.51 8.89 -25.60
C ASP A 375 -6.70 8.47 -26.49
N PRO A 376 -7.77 9.27 -26.61
CA PRO A 376 -8.90 9.00 -27.51
C PRO A 376 -8.50 8.87 -29.00
N MET A 377 -7.35 9.45 -29.39
CA MET A 377 -6.88 9.40 -30.76
C MET A 377 -6.32 8.03 -31.15
N LEU A 378 -5.97 7.17 -30.18
CA LEU A 378 -5.49 5.80 -30.42
C LEU A 378 -6.57 4.85 -30.94
N THR A 379 -7.86 5.17 -30.77
CA THR A 379 -8.96 4.27 -31.17
C THR A 379 -8.92 3.89 -32.65
N VAL A 380 -8.65 4.85 -33.54
CA VAL A 380 -8.61 4.65 -34.99
C VAL A 380 -7.42 3.82 -35.45
N PRO A 381 -6.16 4.17 -35.11
CA PRO A 381 -5.04 3.31 -35.49
C PRO A 381 -5.14 1.89 -34.89
N ALA A 382 -5.66 1.74 -33.68
CA ALA A 382 -5.84 0.43 -33.05
C ALA A 382 -6.85 -0.46 -33.80
N VAL A 383 -8.04 0.06 -34.14
CA VAL A 383 -9.03 -0.73 -34.89
C VAL A 383 -8.54 -1.05 -36.32
N ASN A 384 -7.81 -0.13 -36.95
CA ASN A 384 -7.19 -0.38 -38.26
C ASN A 384 -6.11 -1.48 -38.15
N ARG A 385 -5.30 -1.48 -37.07
CA ARG A 385 -4.30 -2.52 -36.84
C ARG A 385 -4.95 -3.90 -36.64
N ALA A 386 -6.04 -3.96 -35.90
CA ALA A 386 -6.79 -5.22 -35.75
C ALA A 386 -7.30 -5.74 -37.11
N CYS A 387 -7.87 -4.86 -37.93
CA CYS A 387 -8.32 -5.22 -39.28
C CYS A 387 -7.15 -5.64 -40.20
N GLU A 388 -6.04 -4.93 -40.19
CA GLU A 388 -4.82 -5.32 -40.91
C GLU A 388 -4.33 -6.72 -40.48
N LEU A 389 -4.37 -7.01 -39.19
CA LEU A 389 -3.99 -8.33 -38.67
C LEU A 389 -4.98 -9.43 -39.13
N VAL A 390 -6.27 -9.15 -39.19
CA VAL A 390 -7.26 -10.09 -39.75
C VAL A 390 -6.93 -10.42 -41.22
N GLU A 391 -6.62 -9.38 -42.02
CA GLU A 391 -6.23 -9.57 -43.43
C GLU A 391 -4.88 -10.31 -43.58
N LEU A 392 -3.91 -9.96 -42.74
CA LEU A 392 -2.60 -10.63 -42.73
C LEU A 392 -2.70 -12.12 -42.41
N LEU A 393 -3.58 -12.48 -41.47
CA LEU A 393 -3.79 -13.85 -41.06
C LEU A 393 -4.76 -14.62 -41.97
N GLY A 394 -5.45 -13.94 -42.90
CA GLY A 394 -6.54 -14.54 -43.67
C GLY A 394 -7.70 -15.03 -42.80
N ALA A 395 -7.89 -14.38 -41.63
CA ALA A 395 -8.87 -14.78 -40.63
C ALA A 395 -10.30 -14.35 -40.95
N GLY A 396 -10.49 -13.47 -41.93
CA GLY A 396 -11.78 -12.96 -42.39
C GLY A 396 -11.61 -11.89 -43.45
N GLU A 397 -12.72 -11.29 -43.87
CA GLU A 397 -12.80 -10.24 -44.89
C GLU A 397 -13.25 -8.95 -44.22
N VAL A 398 -12.42 -7.90 -44.30
CA VAL A 398 -12.73 -6.60 -43.65
C VAL A 398 -13.66 -5.81 -44.57
N MET A 399 -14.72 -5.23 -44.00
CA MET A 399 -15.63 -4.31 -44.73
C MET A 399 -15.02 -2.95 -44.93
N ASP A 400 -15.40 -2.30 -46.04
CA ASP A 400 -15.06 -0.90 -46.28
C ASP A 400 -15.74 0.01 -45.24
N GLY A 401 -15.07 1.12 -44.95
CA GLY A 401 -15.57 2.11 -43.98
C GLY A 401 -15.24 1.80 -42.53
N MET A 402 -15.63 2.73 -41.70
CA MET A 402 -15.47 2.69 -40.25
C MET A 402 -16.55 3.58 -39.64
N ILE A 403 -17.18 3.15 -38.57
CA ILE A 403 -18.00 4.02 -37.75
C ILE A 403 -17.09 4.72 -36.75
N ASP A 404 -17.14 6.05 -36.69
CA ASP A 404 -16.33 6.86 -35.78
C ASP A 404 -17.20 7.94 -35.14
N VAL A 405 -17.58 7.73 -33.90
CA VAL A 405 -18.36 8.70 -33.11
C VAL A 405 -17.40 9.43 -32.19
N LEU A 406 -17.07 10.66 -32.54
CA LEU A 406 -16.16 11.53 -31.80
C LEU A 406 -16.94 12.60 -31.04
N ASN A 407 -17.08 12.42 -29.74
CA ASN A 407 -17.72 13.35 -28.81
C ASN A 407 -16.71 14.32 -28.16
N TYR A 408 -15.44 14.04 -28.28
CA TYR A 408 -14.35 14.85 -27.76
C TYR A 408 -13.68 15.64 -28.90
N VAL A 409 -13.64 16.95 -28.74
CA VAL A 409 -12.85 17.80 -29.65
C VAL A 409 -11.47 18.03 -29.03
N PRO A 410 -10.40 17.43 -29.57
CA PRO A 410 -9.05 17.66 -29.06
C PRO A 410 -8.73 19.14 -29.09
N GLN A 411 -8.43 19.74 -27.95
CA GLN A 411 -7.89 21.08 -27.92
C GLN A 411 -6.37 20.99 -28.01
N PRO A 412 -5.72 21.61 -28.99
CA PRO A 412 -4.27 21.62 -29.06
C PRO A 412 -3.69 22.27 -27.80
N VAL A 413 -2.91 21.52 -27.07
CA VAL A 413 -2.17 22.03 -25.91
C VAL A 413 -0.82 22.54 -26.40
N THR A 414 -0.50 23.79 -26.06
CA THR A 414 0.82 24.36 -26.36
C THR A 414 1.44 24.93 -25.09
N VAL A 415 2.73 24.68 -24.90
CA VAL A 415 3.49 25.19 -23.75
C VAL A 415 4.66 26.01 -24.29
N LYS A 416 4.88 27.20 -23.73
CA LYS A 416 6.02 28.01 -24.13
C LYS A 416 7.32 27.40 -23.64
N LEU A 417 8.31 27.26 -24.54
CA LEU A 417 9.66 26.90 -24.11
C LEU A 417 10.31 28.12 -23.46
N GLU A 418 10.74 27.97 -22.21
CA GLU A 418 11.36 29.05 -21.41
C GLU A 418 12.74 28.60 -20.90
N PRO A 419 13.80 28.60 -21.73
CA PRO A 419 15.11 28.01 -21.40
C PRO A 419 15.74 28.58 -20.14
N GLU A 420 15.64 29.91 -19.91
CA GLU A 420 16.19 30.55 -18.73
C GLU A 420 15.51 30.08 -17.45
N ARG A 421 14.18 29.89 -17.47
CA ARG A 421 13.42 29.40 -16.31
C ARG A 421 13.67 27.94 -16.06
N ILE A 422 13.79 27.10 -17.10
CA ILE A 422 14.13 25.70 -17.01
C ILE A 422 15.51 25.53 -16.36
N ASN A 423 16.51 26.26 -16.86
CA ASN A 423 17.86 26.24 -16.30
C ASN A 423 17.90 26.74 -14.85
N ALA A 424 17.13 27.78 -14.53
CA ALA A 424 17.03 28.29 -13.15
C ALA A 424 16.39 27.25 -12.21
N LEU A 425 15.40 26.48 -12.69
CA LEU A 425 14.75 25.43 -11.90
C LEU A 425 15.69 24.23 -11.71
N LEU A 426 16.38 23.79 -12.75
CA LEU A 426 17.26 22.63 -12.73
C LEU A 426 18.64 22.90 -12.13
N GLY A 427 19.05 24.19 -12.06
CA GLY A 427 20.41 24.57 -11.68
C GLY A 427 21.46 24.23 -12.74
N THR A 428 21.08 24.32 -14.02
CA THR A 428 21.88 23.96 -15.18
C THR A 428 22.11 25.14 -16.13
N ASP A 429 22.89 24.92 -17.19
CA ASP A 429 23.13 25.88 -18.28
C ASP A 429 22.99 25.15 -19.63
N ILE A 430 21.84 24.49 -19.84
CA ILE A 430 21.52 23.72 -21.04
C ILE A 430 21.11 24.71 -22.13
N SER A 431 21.66 24.52 -23.36
CA SER A 431 21.30 25.38 -24.49
C SER A 431 19.85 25.14 -24.93
N GLU A 432 19.19 26.17 -25.49
CA GLU A 432 17.86 26.04 -26.08
C GLU A 432 17.84 24.98 -27.20
N ALA A 433 18.91 24.88 -27.98
CA ALA A 433 19.04 23.89 -29.07
C ALA A 433 19.04 22.45 -28.51
N ASP A 434 19.74 22.21 -27.40
CA ASP A 434 19.73 20.89 -26.76
C ASP A 434 18.36 20.56 -26.15
N MET A 435 17.69 21.53 -25.55
CA MET A 435 16.33 21.34 -25.03
C MET A 435 15.35 20.95 -26.14
N ILE A 436 15.42 21.65 -27.29
CA ILE A 436 14.62 21.31 -28.48
C ILE A 436 14.96 19.92 -28.98
N GLU A 437 16.24 19.54 -28.99
CA GLU A 437 16.66 18.21 -29.43
C GLU A 437 16.16 17.11 -28.50
N TYR A 438 16.16 17.30 -27.17
CA TYR A 438 15.60 16.34 -26.22
C TYR A 438 14.10 16.13 -26.44
N LEU A 439 13.34 17.21 -26.60
CA LEU A 439 11.90 17.15 -26.90
C LEU A 439 11.62 16.49 -28.26
N ARG A 440 12.46 16.77 -29.27
CA ARG A 440 12.32 16.15 -30.59
C ARG A 440 12.50 14.64 -30.55
N ARG A 441 13.39 14.12 -29.70
CA ARG A 441 13.58 12.66 -29.51
C ARG A 441 12.33 11.97 -29.00
N GLU A 442 11.51 12.66 -28.22
CA GLU A 442 10.22 12.19 -27.71
C GLU A 442 9.05 12.43 -28.69
N GLU A 443 9.32 12.92 -29.87
CA GLU A 443 8.29 13.31 -30.82
C GLU A 443 7.38 14.46 -30.30
N VAL A 444 7.94 15.33 -29.46
CA VAL A 444 7.31 16.57 -28.96
C VAL A 444 7.89 17.76 -29.72
N PRO A 445 7.25 18.22 -30.80
CA PRO A 445 7.82 19.26 -31.65
C PRO A 445 7.72 20.66 -31.05
N VAL A 446 8.73 21.46 -31.32
CA VAL A 446 8.75 22.88 -30.94
C VAL A 446 8.67 23.74 -32.22
N VAL A 447 7.64 24.57 -32.29
CA VAL A 447 7.41 25.47 -33.43
C VAL A 447 7.31 26.89 -32.93
N ASP A 448 8.17 27.80 -33.45
CA ASP A 448 8.21 29.21 -33.07
C ASP A 448 8.30 29.42 -31.52
N GLY A 449 9.09 28.61 -30.85
CA GLY A 449 9.25 28.66 -29.40
C GLY A 449 8.06 28.11 -28.58
N MET A 450 7.09 27.54 -29.27
CA MET A 450 5.93 26.87 -28.66
C MET A 450 6.01 25.36 -28.84
N ILE A 451 5.98 24.64 -27.75
CA ILE A 451 5.95 23.19 -27.71
C ILE A 451 4.53 22.75 -28.10
N GLN A 452 4.42 21.90 -29.10
CA GLN A 452 3.14 21.29 -29.51
C GLN A 452 2.98 19.98 -28.81
N VAL A 453 2.15 19.95 -27.78
CA VAL A 453 1.96 18.74 -26.94
C VAL A 453 1.16 17.70 -27.71
N PRO A 454 1.70 16.49 -27.92
CA PRO A 454 0.97 15.40 -28.56
C PRO A 454 -0.20 14.92 -27.68
N SER A 455 -1.24 14.37 -28.30
CA SER A 455 -2.45 13.90 -27.57
C SER A 455 -2.16 12.79 -26.56
N TRP A 456 -1.14 11.96 -26.79
CA TRP A 456 -0.72 10.89 -25.89
C TRP A 456 0.09 11.34 -24.67
N ARG A 457 0.47 12.65 -24.57
CA ARG A 457 1.18 13.26 -23.43
C ARG A 457 0.28 14.24 -22.66
N PRO A 458 -0.78 13.73 -21.99
CA PRO A 458 -1.72 14.57 -21.23
C PRO A 458 -1.09 15.23 -20.01
N ASP A 459 0.09 14.78 -19.60
CA ASP A 459 0.90 15.25 -18.48
C ASP A 459 1.61 16.59 -18.79
N LEU A 460 1.97 16.88 -20.03
CA LEU A 460 2.70 18.09 -20.41
C LEU A 460 1.79 19.31 -20.48
N ARG A 461 1.69 20.08 -19.38
CA ARG A 461 0.76 21.20 -19.27
C ARG A 461 1.40 22.53 -18.91
N VAL A 462 2.51 22.49 -18.17
CA VAL A 462 3.20 23.67 -17.66
C VAL A 462 4.71 23.58 -17.86
N MET A 463 5.41 24.69 -17.67
CA MET A 463 6.87 24.76 -17.84
C MET A 463 7.63 23.74 -16.97
N ALA A 464 7.11 23.43 -15.78
CA ALA A 464 7.75 22.45 -14.89
C ALA A 464 7.75 21.04 -15.49
N ASP A 465 6.69 20.64 -16.21
CA ASP A 465 6.61 19.36 -16.90
C ASP A 465 7.67 19.29 -18.02
N ILE A 466 7.86 20.40 -18.75
CA ILE A 466 8.89 20.51 -19.79
C ILE A 466 10.30 20.46 -19.17
N ALA A 467 10.49 21.08 -18.02
CA ALA A 467 11.77 21.01 -17.30
C ALA A 467 12.10 19.57 -16.88
N GLU A 468 11.09 18.78 -16.50
CA GLU A 468 11.26 17.34 -16.21
C GLU A 468 11.74 16.58 -17.44
N GLU A 469 11.10 16.80 -18.61
CA GLU A 469 11.50 16.14 -19.85
C GLU A 469 12.95 16.49 -20.23
N VAL A 470 13.30 17.76 -20.14
CA VAL A 470 14.68 18.21 -20.38
C VAL A 470 15.66 17.54 -19.39
N ALA A 471 15.31 17.46 -18.10
CA ALA A 471 16.16 16.86 -17.08
C ALA A 471 16.36 15.35 -17.28
N ARG A 472 15.32 14.64 -17.70
CA ARG A 472 15.38 13.19 -17.96
C ARG A 472 16.43 12.85 -19.04
N TYR A 473 16.44 13.60 -20.14
CA TYR A 473 17.37 13.34 -21.26
C TYR A 473 18.70 14.06 -21.16
N TYR A 474 18.78 15.16 -20.41
CA TYR A 474 20.06 15.69 -19.97
C TYR A 474 20.76 14.70 -19.03
N GLY A 475 19.99 13.99 -18.24
CA GLY A 475 20.43 12.99 -17.26
C GLY A 475 20.60 13.58 -15.86
N TYR A 476 19.82 13.11 -14.90
CA TYR A 476 19.86 13.58 -13.51
C TYR A 476 21.25 13.50 -12.87
N ASN A 477 22.07 12.52 -13.28
CA ASN A 477 23.44 12.37 -12.79
C ASN A 477 24.40 13.49 -13.25
N ASN A 478 24.01 14.26 -14.27
CA ASN A 478 24.78 15.38 -14.79
C ASN A 478 24.42 16.70 -14.09
N ILE A 479 23.37 16.70 -13.25
CA ILE A 479 22.96 17.88 -12.49
C ILE A 479 23.81 17.92 -11.21
N GLU A 480 24.56 19.01 -11.04
CA GLU A 480 25.42 19.18 -9.86
C GLU A 480 24.62 19.36 -8.59
N THR A 481 25.05 18.69 -7.52
CA THR A 481 24.51 18.87 -6.19
C THR A 481 24.95 20.22 -5.64
N THR A 482 23.98 21.10 -5.33
CA THR A 482 24.24 22.42 -4.74
C THR A 482 23.77 22.50 -3.31
N LEU A 483 24.43 23.39 -2.52
CA LEU A 483 23.96 23.70 -1.18
C LEU A 483 22.72 24.60 -1.24
N MET A 484 21.77 24.34 -0.35
CA MET A 484 20.60 25.21 -0.19
C MET A 484 21.04 26.63 0.14
N ARG A 485 20.50 27.62 -0.55
CA ARG A 485 20.65 29.04 -0.26
C ARG A 485 19.27 29.64 -0.04
N GLY A 486 19.13 30.37 1.07
CA GLY A 486 17.87 31.03 1.39
C GLY A 486 18.00 31.89 2.64
N ALA A 487 17.05 32.77 2.83
CA ALA A 487 16.92 33.50 4.10
C ALA A 487 16.51 32.51 5.18
N THR A 488 17.26 32.48 6.27
CA THR A 488 16.89 31.66 7.43
C THR A 488 15.92 32.45 8.30
N THR A 489 14.89 31.78 8.78
CA THR A 489 13.99 32.30 9.82
C THR A 489 14.31 31.63 11.14
N MET A 490 14.10 32.32 12.25
CA MET A 490 14.21 31.69 13.57
C MET A 490 13.13 30.62 13.70
N GLY A 491 13.57 29.40 13.76
CA GLY A 491 12.72 28.28 14.12
C GLY A 491 12.67 28.11 15.65
N GLY A 492 11.70 27.33 16.13
CA GLY A 492 11.59 27.01 17.55
C GLY A 492 10.47 26.01 17.79
N TYR A 493 10.47 25.45 18.98
CA TYR A 493 9.38 24.60 19.44
C TYR A 493 8.17 25.43 19.87
N SER A 494 6.98 24.97 19.56
CA SER A 494 5.75 25.49 20.17
C SER A 494 5.75 25.24 21.68
N ASP A 495 4.91 25.94 22.41
CA ASP A 495 4.82 25.76 23.87
C ASP A 495 4.36 24.34 24.25
N GLU A 496 3.49 23.74 23.45
CA GLU A 496 3.12 22.33 23.59
C GLU A 496 4.34 21.42 23.40
N GLN A 497 5.14 21.61 22.36
CA GLN A 497 6.35 20.80 22.12
C GLN A 497 7.41 21.00 23.20
N LYS A 498 7.55 22.22 23.74
CA LYS A 498 8.44 22.47 24.88
C LYS A 498 7.98 21.71 26.12
N LEU A 499 6.67 21.71 26.39
CA LEU A 499 6.08 20.97 27.49
C LEU A 499 6.27 19.45 27.33
N GLU A 500 6.05 18.91 26.13
CA GLU A 500 6.29 17.47 25.81
C GLU A 500 7.75 17.09 26.05
N ASN A 501 8.69 17.88 25.51
CA ASN A 501 10.12 17.64 25.68
C ASN A 501 10.54 17.68 27.15
N ALA A 502 10.00 18.65 27.91
CA ALA A 502 10.27 18.78 29.35
C ALA A 502 9.68 17.60 30.13
N ALA A 503 8.44 17.20 29.83
CA ALA A 503 7.78 16.07 30.47
C ALA A 503 8.51 14.74 30.18
N GLY A 504 8.90 14.49 28.93
CA GLY A 504 9.70 13.35 28.58
C GLY A 504 11.08 13.35 29.26
N ALA A 505 11.75 14.50 29.35
CA ALA A 505 13.01 14.63 30.06
C ALA A 505 12.86 14.33 31.57
N ALA A 506 11.79 14.86 32.21
CA ALA A 506 11.47 14.59 33.61
C ALA A 506 11.22 13.09 33.88
N ALA A 507 10.43 12.46 33.01
CA ALA A 507 10.15 11.02 33.11
C ALA A 507 11.43 10.17 32.99
N ARG A 508 12.25 10.45 31.99
CA ARG A 508 13.54 9.73 31.79
C ARG A 508 14.50 9.94 32.95
N ALA A 509 14.52 11.13 33.54
CA ALA A 509 15.37 11.42 34.73
C ALA A 509 14.96 10.57 35.95
N LEU A 510 13.69 10.13 36.01
CA LEU A 510 13.19 9.23 37.07
C LEU A 510 13.28 7.75 36.70
N GLY A 511 13.95 7.42 35.57
CA GLY A 511 14.19 6.05 35.14
C GLY A 511 13.11 5.42 34.27
N TYR A 512 12.18 6.20 33.75
CA TYR A 512 11.18 5.72 32.80
C TYR A 512 11.75 5.57 31.40
N SER A 513 11.35 4.52 30.71
CA SER A 513 11.57 4.34 29.28
C SER A 513 10.34 4.77 28.48
N GLU A 514 10.58 5.52 27.42
CA GLU A 514 9.49 5.93 26.52
C GLU A 514 9.01 4.75 25.68
N ILE A 515 7.70 4.64 25.51
CA ILE A 515 7.08 3.72 24.58
C ILE A 515 6.17 4.46 23.61
N ILE A 516 5.96 3.88 22.45
CA ILE A 516 5.00 4.33 21.43
C ILE A 516 4.13 3.14 21.09
N THR A 517 2.83 3.28 21.35
CA THR A 517 1.85 2.23 21.07
C THR A 517 0.92 2.63 19.94
N TYR A 518 0.29 1.62 19.30
CA TYR A 518 -0.67 1.89 18.23
C TYR A 518 -1.91 2.64 18.76
N SER A 519 -2.39 3.57 17.94
CA SER A 519 -3.67 4.26 18.18
C SER A 519 -4.88 3.40 17.85
N PHE A 520 -4.68 2.30 17.13
CA PHE A 520 -5.70 1.33 16.75
C PHE A 520 -5.72 0.19 17.77
N VAL A 521 -6.91 -0.12 18.26
CA VAL A 521 -7.11 -1.14 19.30
C VAL A 521 -8.33 -2.00 18.97
N SER A 522 -8.46 -3.12 19.69
CA SER A 522 -9.65 -3.96 19.65
C SER A 522 -10.78 -3.37 20.48
N PRO A 523 -12.05 -3.50 20.06
CA PRO A 523 -13.20 -3.23 20.93
C PRO A 523 -13.17 -4.02 22.24
N SER A 524 -12.60 -5.23 22.25
CA SER A 524 -12.47 -6.08 23.45
C SER A 524 -11.52 -5.50 24.51
N SER A 525 -10.65 -4.57 24.16
CA SER A 525 -9.74 -3.89 25.09
C SER A 525 -10.48 -3.16 26.22
N PHE A 526 -11.70 -2.67 25.95
CA PHE A 526 -12.53 -2.04 26.96
C PHE A 526 -13.05 -3.04 28.02
N ASP A 527 -13.37 -4.26 27.60
CA ASP A 527 -13.78 -5.33 28.52
C ASP A 527 -12.59 -5.81 29.37
N ALA A 528 -11.41 -5.89 28.74
CA ALA A 528 -10.17 -6.27 29.43
C ALA A 528 -9.83 -5.33 30.59
N ILE A 529 -10.12 -4.03 30.48
CA ILE A 529 -9.97 -3.06 31.61
C ILE A 529 -11.24 -2.88 32.42
N ARG A 530 -12.27 -3.70 32.21
CA ARG A 530 -13.55 -3.65 32.92
C ARG A 530 -14.32 -2.33 32.78
N LEU A 531 -14.13 -1.63 31.64
CA LEU A 531 -14.86 -0.40 31.37
C LEU A 531 -16.37 -0.70 31.28
N PRO A 532 -17.28 0.04 31.98
CA PRO A 532 -18.72 -0.22 31.94
C PRO A 532 -19.28 -0.23 30.50
N ALA A 533 -20.27 -1.07 30.24
CA ALA A 533 -20.87 -1.21 28.92
C ALA A 533 -21.53 0.08 28.42
N ASP A 534 -22.03 0.90 29.32
CA ASP A 534 -22.68 2.20 29.07
C ASP A 534 -21.71 3.39 29.13
N SER A 535 -20.40 3.14 29.25
CA SER A 535 -19.41 4.19 29.32
C SER A 535 -19.36 4.97 27.97
N PRO A 536 -19.38 6.30 28.02
CA PRO A 536 -19.24 7.13 26.80
C PRO A 536 -17.90 6.91 26.08
N LEU A 537 -16.90 6.41 26.79
CA LEU A 537 -15.59 6.09 26.21
C LEU A 537 -15.62 4.86 25.26
N ARG A 538 -16.74 4.12 25.24
CA ARG A 538 -16.95 3.04 24.24
C ARG A 538 -17.46 3.57 22.90
N LYS A 539 -17.81 4.85 22.80
CA LYS A 539 -18.12 5.49 21.52
C LYS A 539 -16.81 5.80 20.82
N THR A 540 -16.53 5.10 19.71
CA THR A 540 -15.23 5.12 19.03
C THR A 540 -15.34 5.49 17.56
N VAL A 541 -14.26 5.95 16.98
CA VAL A 541 -14.08 6.02 15.51
C VAL A 541 -13.72 4.64 15.02
N LYS A 542 -14.51 4.10 14.07
CA LYS A 542 -14.26 2.79 13.45
C LYS A 542 -13.46 2.99 12.16
N LEU A 543 -12.51 2.10 11.91
CA LEU A 543 -11.81 2.04 10.64
C LEU A 543 -12.70 1.40 9.58
N VAL A 544 -12.68 1.93 8.36
CA VAL A 544 -13.50 1.41 7.24
C VAL A 544 -12.97 0.06 6.76
N ASN A 545 -11.65 -0.10 6.72
CA ASN A 545 -10.95 -1.30 6.24
C ASN A 545 -9.78 -1.65 7.18
N PRO A 546 -10.07 -2.15 8.41
CA PRO A 546 -9.03 -2.51 9.36
C PRO A 546 -8.26 -3.74 8.88
N LEU A 547 -7.02 -3.89 9.34
CA LEU A 547 -6.22 -5.11 9.10
C LEU A 547 -6.81 -6.33 9.80
N GLY A 548 -7.45 -6.12 10.97
CA GLY A 548 -8.10 -7.14 11.74
C GLY A 548 -8.99 -6.51 12.82
N GLU A 549 -9.77 -7.33 13.54
CA GLU A 549 -10.64 -6.84 14.62
C GLU A 549 -9.83 -6.25 15.79
N ASP A 550 -8.63 -6.76 16.01
CA ASP A 550 -7.68 -6.30 17.03
C ASP A 550 -7.19 -4.86 16.81
N THR A 551 -7.37 -4.30 15.60
CA THR A 551 -6.98 -2.94 15.22
C THR A 551 -8.14 -2.19 14.54
N SER A 552 -9.39 -2.48 14.91
CA SER A 552 -10.57 -2.01 14.16
C SER A 552 -11.13 -0.66 14.59
N ILE A 553 -10.71 -0.15 15.75
CA ILE A 553 -11.18 1.13 16.30
C ILE A 553 -10.01 2.01 16.74
N MET A 554 -10.23 3.31 16.76
CA MET A 554 -9.29 4.25 17.38
C MET A 554 -9.51 4.31 18.90
N ARG A 555 -8.42 4.30 19.68
CA ARG A 555 -8.47 4.30 21.15
C ARG A 555 -9.08 5.58 21.72
N THR A 556 -9.99 5.44 22.65
CA THR A 556 -10.55 6.52 23.47
C THR A 556 -9.91 6.59 24.86
N VAL A 557 -9.15 5.56 25.23
CA VAL A 557 -8.37 5.43 26.45
C VAL A 557 -7.02 4.81 26.13
N ILE A 558 -5.98 5.21 26.84
CA ILE A 558 -4.60 4.75 26.57
C ILE A 558 -4.19 3.59 27.48
N LEU A 559 -4.93 3.34 28.57
CA LEU A 559 -4.62 2.33 29.56
C LEU A 559 -4.42 0.91 29.00
N PRO A 560 -5.28 0.39 28.09
CA PRO A 560 -5.09 -0.94 27.50
C PRO A 560 -3.73 -1.08 26.83
N SER A 561 -3.33 -0.09 26.03
CA SER A 561 -2.06 -0.09 25.31
C SER A 561 -0.84 -0.15 26.23
N MET A 562 -0.88 0.56 27.37
CA MET A 562 0.16 0.49 28.40
C MET A 562 0.20 -0.91 29.05
N LEU A 563 -0.97 -1.47 29.37
CA LEU A 563 -1.05 -2.80 30.01
C LEU A 563 -0.56 -3.92 29.07
N ASP A 564 -0.78 -3.82 27.78
CA ASP A 564 -0.24 -4.75 26.78
C ASP A 564 1.30 -4.79 26.80
N ILE A 565 1.93 -3.61 26.88
CA ILE A 565 3.39 -3.54 26.91
C ILE A 565 3.95 -4.04 28.26
N LEU A 566 3.28 -3.70 29.37
CA LEU A 566 3.65 -4.23 30.69
C LEU A 566 3.50 -5.75 30.74
N SER A 567 2.40 -6.29 30.19
CA SER A 567 2.16 -7.73 30.07
C SER A 567 3.26 -8.43 29.26
N ARG A 568 3.63 -7.86 28.11
CA ARG A 568 4.73 -8.39 27.29
C ARG A 568 6.05 -8.42 28.07
N ASN A 569 6.40 -7.32 28.76
CA ASN A 569 7.60 -7.28 29.57
C ASN A 569 7.57 -8.30 30.72
N TYR A 570 6.42 -8.46 31.36
CA TYR A 570 6.24 -9.47 32.41
C TYR A 570 6.39 -10.90 31.87
N ALA A 571 5.85 -11.19 30.70
CA ALA A 571 6.02 -12.47 30.02
C ALA A 571 7.47 -12.77 29.68
N PHE A 572 8.26 -11.75 29.31
CA PHE A 572 9.72 -11.85 29.12
C PHE A 572 10.52 -11.95 30.42
N LYS A 573 9.85 -12.02 31.59
CA LYS A 573 10.46 -12.16 32.93
C LYS A 573 11.32 -10.95 33.33
N ASN A 574 11.05 -9.79 32.82
CA ASN A 574 11.65 -8.55 33.32
C ASN A 574 11.18 -8.34 34.78
N LYS A 575 12.14 -8.18 35.71
CA LYS A 575 11.85 -8.12 37.16
C LYS A 575 11.20 -6.81 37.60
N GLY A 576 11.48 -5.73 36.90
CA GLY A 576 10.92 -4.41 37.17
C GLY A 576 10.95 -3.58 35.91
N VAL A 577 9.93 -2.75 35.68
CA VAL A 577 9.74 -1.95 34.49
C VAL A 577 9.12 -0.61 34.87
N LYS A 578 9.62 0.46 34.27
CA LYS A 578 9.06 1.81 34.32
C LYS A 578 8.91 2.33 32.91
N LEU A 579 7.68 2.55 32.46
CA LEU A 579 7.33 2.97 31.11
C LEU A 579 6.48 4.22 31.15
N TYR A 580 6.66 5.11 30.15
CA TYR A 580 5.76 6.21 29.91
C TYR A 580 5.45 6.37 28.42
N GLU A 581 4.30 6.96 28.13
CA GLU A 581 3.89 7.38 26.79
C GLU A 581 3.17 8.73 26.86
N ILE A 582 3.45 9.62 25.90
CA ILE A 582 2.62 10.77 25.59
C ILE A 582 1.92 10.48 24.27
N GLY A 583 0.66 10.10 24.35
CA GLY A 583 -0.09 9.62 23.21
C GLY A 583 -1.46 10.27 23.05
N LYS A 584 -1.95 10.33 21.82
CA LYS A 584 -3.31 10.82 21.54
C LYS A 584 -4.36 9.76 21.84
N ILE A 585 -5.53 10.20 22.26
CA ILE A 585 -6.79 9.47 22.25
C ILE A 585 -7.76 10.18 21.30
N TYR A 586 -8.80 9.48 20.86
CA TYR A 586 -9.68 9.96 19.79
C TYR A 586 -11.14 9.92 20.26
N LEU A 587 -11.69 11.09 20.57
CA LEU A 587 -13.02 11.24 21.14
C LEU A 587 -14.00 11.74 20.07
N PRO A 588 -14.92 10.88 19.55
CA PRO A 588 -15.90 11.30 18.57
C PRO A 588 -16.76 12.45 19.04
N LYS A 589 -17.02 13.40 18.17
CA LYS A 589 -17.93 14.53 18.38
C LYS A 589 -19.21 14.36 17.59
N ASP A 590 -20.35 14.66 18.19
CA ASP A 590 -21.62 14.56 17.50
C ASP A 590 -21.75 15.64 16.41
N GLY A 591 -22.03 15.19 15.19
CA GLY A 591 -22.18 16.07 14.01
C GLY A 591 -20.87 16.53 13.35
N GLU A 592 -19.70 16.15 13.87
CA GLU A 592 -18.42 16.46 13.27
C GLU A 592 -17.79 15.23 12.57
N LYS A 593 -17.04 15.48 11.49
CA LYS A 593 -16.33 14.42 10.76
C LYS A 593 -15.06 13.95 11.48
N LEU A 594 -14.40 14.85 12.20
CA LEU A 594 -13.14 14.56 12.89
C LEU A 594 -13.38 14.50 14.40
N PRO A 595 -12.71 13.54 15.09
CA PRO A 595 -12.75 13.44 16.54
C PRO A 595 -11.95 14.59 17.20
N ASP A 596 -12.14 14.76 18.50
CA ASP A 596 -11.20 15.46 19.35
C ASP A 596 -10.00 14.57 19.65
N GLU A 597 -8.78 15.14 19.62
CA GLU A 597 -7.54 14.35 19.72
C GLU A 597 -6.65 14.83 20.89
N PRO A 598 -7.15 14.83 22.14
CA PRO A 598 -6.34 15.26 23.26
C PRO A 598 -5.20 14.27 23.55
N LYS A 599 -4.07 14.81 24.00
CA LYS A 599 -2.94 14.01 24.47
C LYS A 599 -3.12 13.58 25.91
N ARG A 600 -2.73 12.35 26.20
CA ARG A 600 -2.61 11.75 27.51
C ARG A 600 -1.15 11.42 27.78
N MET A 601 -0.70 11.62 29.00
CA MET A 601 0.58 11.09 29.48
C MET A 601 0.30 9.98 30.47
N ILE A 602 0.74 8.78 30.12
CA ILE A 602 0.53 7.58 30.95
C ILE A 602 1.86 7.03 31.43
N PHE A 603 1.86 6.57 32.67
CA PHE A 603 2.98 5.91 33.33
C PHE A 603 2.52 4.51 33.78
N GLY A 604 3.36 3.51 33.55
CA GLY A 604 3.10 2.13 34.00
C GLY A 604 4.34 1.53 34.65
N THR A 605 4.19 0.93 35.80
CA THR A 605 5.31 0.37 36.56
C THR A 605 4.93 -0.89 37.32
N TYR A 606 5.86 -1.81 37.41
CA TYR A 606 5.84 -2.93 38.35
C TYR A 606 7.27 -3.29 38.76
N GLY A 607 7.43 -3.92 39.94
CA GLY A 607 8.72 -4.35 40.49
C GLY A 607 8.71 -4.42 42.00
N GLU A 608 9.80 -4.95 42.58
CA GLU A 608 9.90 -5.18 44.04
C GLU A 608 9.76 -3.90 44.88
N HIS A 609 10.21 -2.77 44.33
CA HIS A 609 10.21 -1.48 45.05
C HIS A 609 9.09 -0.54 44.60
N GLU A 610 8.28 -0.99 43.63
CA GLU A 610 7.19 -0.18 43.09
C GLU A 610 5.92 -0.31 43.95
N ASN A 611 5.33 0.81 44.27
CA ASN A 611 4.07 0.88 45.02
C ASN A 611 3.33 2.20 44.73
N PHE A 612 2.14 2.37 45.28
CA PHE A 612 1.34 3.58 45.08
C PHE A 612 2.09 4.86 45.44
N PHE A 613 2.82 4.87 46.55
CA PHE A 613 3.50 6.07 47.03
C PHE A 613 4.78 6.37 46.26
N THR A 614 5.47 5.36 45.72
CA THR A 614 6.60 5.52 44.85
C THR A 614 6.14 6.23 43.57
N LEU A 615 5.13 5.67 42.86
CA LEU A 615 4.58 6.29 41.65
C LEU A 615 4.04 7.70 41.92
N LYS A 616 3.31 7.90 43.07
CA LYS A 616 2.79 9.21 43.47
C LYS A 616 3.92 10.23 43.61
N GLY A 617 5.01 9.88 44.28
CA GLY A 617 6.13 10.79 44.45
C GLY A 617 6.81 11.14 43.15
N GLU A 618 6.88 10.21 42.23
CA GLU A 618 7.43 10.43 40.87
C GLU A 618 6.52 11.36 40.06
N ILE A 619 5.20 11.16 40.11
CA ILE A 619 4.25 12.08 39.46
C ILE A 619 4.35 13.49 40.05
N ASP A 620 4.40 13.61 41.38
CA ASP A 620 4.59 14.92 42.06
C ASP A 620 5.90 15.59 41.60
N ALA A 621 7.00 14.85 41.47
CA ALA A 621 8.28 15.37 41.00
C ALA A 621 8.22 15.82 39.53
N ILE A 622 7.54 15.09 38.66
CA ILE A 622 7.32 15.48 37.26
C ILE A 622 6.49 16.76 37.18
N LEU A 623 5.37 16.83 37.90
CA LEU A 623 4.51 18.01 37.92
C LEU A 623 5.27 19.24 38.47
N ASP A 624 6.08 19.08 39.50
CA ASP A 624 6.94 20.14 40.03
C ASP A 624 7.98 20.62 39.00
N GLN A 625 8.65 19.69 38.32
CA GLN A 625 9.62 20.02 37.29
C GLN A 625 8.98 20.74 36.09
N LEU A 626 7.75 20.40 35.75
CA LEU A 626 6.98 21.10 34.71
C LEU A 626 6.39 22.43 35.21
N ASN A 627 6.62 22.82 36.43
CA ASN A 627 6.05 23.99 37.04
C ASN A 627 4.51 24.01 37.02
N VAL A 628 3.92 22.87 37.27
CA VAL A 628 2.46 22.72 37.44
C VAL A 628 2.08 22.98 38.89
N HIS A 629 0.90 23.57 39.13
CA HIS A 629 0.40 23.74 40.48
C HIS A 629 0.32 22.39 41.21
N PRO A 630 0.53 22.39 42.58
CA PRO A 630 0.52 21.16 43.37
C PRO A 630 -0.77 20.35 43.20
N ALA A 631 -0.63 19.04 43.00
CA ALA A 631 -1.74 18.14 42.88
C ALA A 631 -2.32 17.78 44.26
N THR A 632 -3.64 17.58 44.29
CA THR A 632 -4.38 16.96 45.40
C THR A 632 -4.87 15.60 44.94
N TYR A 633 -4.78 14.61 45.81
CA TYR A 633 -5.20 13.23 45.52
C TYR A 633 -6.49 12.89 46.27
N ILE A 634 -7.55 12.60 45.52
CA ILE A 634 -8.86 12.28 46.06
C ILE A 634 -9.13 10.79 45.83
N ALA A 635 -9.37 10.03 46.89
CA ALA A 635 -9.61 8.60 46.78
C ALA A 635 -10.78 8.29 45.83
N ASP A 636 -10.56 7.43 44.86
CA ASP A 636 -11.58 6.92 43.94
C ASP A 636 -11.77 5.42 44.18
N THR A 637 -12.91 5.06 44.70
CA THR A 637 -13.31 3.65 45.00
C THR A 637 -14.19 3.05 43.89
N LYS A 638 -14.50 3.82 42.85
CA LYS A 638 -15.51 3.45 41.84
C LYS A 638 -14.89 3.10 40.48
N ASN A 639 -13.64 3.44 40.25
CA ASN A 639 -12.98 3.12 38.99
C ASN A 639 -12.76 1.63 38.83
N PRO A 640 -13.42 0.96 37.87
CA PRO A 640 -13.42 -0.51 37.81
C PRO A 640 -12.09 -1.09 37.32
N SER A 641 -11.24 -0.27 36.70
CA SER A 641 -9.94 -0.67 36.18
C SER A 641 -8.86 -0.68 37.26
N TYR A 642 -9.12 -0.02 38.39
CA TYR A 642 -8.17 0.15 39.48
C TYR A 642 -8.66 -0.52 40.78
N HIS A 643 -7.71 -0.79 41.68
CA HIS A 643 -8.00 -1.36 42.99
C HIS A 643 -8.74 -0.34 43.87
N PRO A 644 -9.93 -0.65 44.42
CA PRO A 644 -10.79 0.33 45.07
C PRO A 644 -10.19 0.94 46.35
N GLY A 645 -9.21 0.27 46.97
CA GLY A 645 -8.50 0.80 48.15
C GLY A 645 -7.16 1.48 47.83
N ARG A 646 -6.74 1.51 46.56
CA ARG A 646 -5.43 2.04 46.13
C ARG A 646 -5.56 2.80 44.80
N CYS A 647 -6.56 3.66 44.71
CA CYS A 647 -6.82 4.51 43.54
C CYS A 647 -7.21 5.91 43.99
N ALA A 648 -6.72 6.92 43.26
CA ALA A 648 -7.07 8.30 43.51
C ALA A 648 -7.17 9.09 42.21
N ASP A 649 -8.07 10.07 42.20
CA ASP A 649 -8.09 11.12 41.20
C ASP A 649 -6.97 12.13 41.48
N ILE A 650 -6.26 12.54 40.43
CA ILE A 650 -5.28 13.62 40.49
C ILE A 650 -6.03 14.93 40.17
N VAL A 651 -6.10 15.82 41.14
CA VAL A 651 -6.85 17.09 41.02
C VAL A 651 -5.88 18.26 41.19
N ILE A 652 -5.88 19.16 40.18
CA ILE A 652 -5.07 20.38 40.15
C ILE A 652 -5.99 21.58 39.94
N ASP A 653 -5.92 22.59 40.79
CA ASP A 653 -6.80 23.78 40.77
C ASP A 653 -8.30 23.41 40.75
N GLY A 654 -8.68 22.34 41.47
CA GLY A 654 -10.06 21.86 41.52
C GLY A 654 -10.54 21.12 40.29
N LYS A 655 -9.70 20.89 39.29
CA LYS A 655 -10.00 20.12 38.06
C LYS A 655 -9.38 18.73 38.15
N LYS A 656 -10.14 17.71 37.78
CA LYS A 656 -9.59 16.35 37.61
C LYS A 656 -8.67 16.33 36.40
N MET A 657 -7.39 16.10 36.63
CA MET A 657 -6.35 16.07 35.61
C MET A 657 -5.82 14.67 35.34
N GLY A 658 -6.28 13.67 36.08
CA GLY A 658 -5.85 12.31 35.87
C GLY A 658 -6.32 11.33 36.91
N VAL A 659 -5.76 10.13 36.85
CA VAL A 659 -5.99 9.02 37.81
C VAL A 659 -4.65 8.34 38.08
N ILE A 660 -4.46 7.89 39.32
CA ILE A 660 -3.31 7.11 39.76
C ILE A 660 -3.76 5.97 40.63
N GLY A 661 -3.18 4.78 40.49
CA GLY A 661 -3.50 3.66 41.34
C GLY A 661 -2.85 2.36 40.98
N GLN A 662 -3.09 1.37 41.84
CA GLN A 662 -2.84 -0.03 41.52
C GLN A 662 -3.92 -0.52 40.55
N ILE A 663 -3.52 -1.21 39.51
CA ILE A 663 -4.45 -1.88 38.58
C ILE A 663 -5.26 -2.94 39.35
N HIS A 664 -6.53 -3.03 39.02
CA HIS A 664 -7.41 -4.02 39.64
C HIS A 664 -6.87 -5.45 39.43
N PRO A 665 -6.81 -6.33 40.47
CA PRO A 665 -6.25 -7.68 40.34
C PRO A 665 -6.84 -8.49 39.18
N LEU A 666 -8.16 -8.40 38.96
CA LEU A 666 -8.81 -9.06 37.82
C LEU A 666 -8.42 -8.50 36.47
N VAL A 667 -8.07 -7.21 36.36
CA VAL A 667 -7.52 -6.62 35.16
C VAL A 667 -6.10 -7.11 34.93
N ALA A 668 -5.25 -7.10 35.98
CA ALA A 668 -3.89 -7.62 35.89
C ALA A 668 -3.88 -9.11 35.47
N GLU A 669 -4.78 -9.92 36.00
CA GLU A 669 -4.98 -11.32 35.62
C GLU A 669 -5.36 -11.46 34.15
N THR A 670 -6.29 -10.65 33.64
CA THR A 670 -6.68 -10.64 32.22
C THR A 670 -5.47 -10.39 31.30
N TYR A 671 -4.54 -9.53 31.73
CA TYR A 671 -3.28 -9.26 31.02
C TYR A 671 -2.16 -10.24 31.36
N GLY A 672 -2.41 -11.28 32.13
CA GLY A 672 -1.42 -12.30 32.51
C GLY A 672 -0.31 -11.80 33.43
N ILE A 673 -0.54 -10.71 34.16
CA ILE A 673 0.43 -10.11 35.08
C ILE A 673 0.11 -10.63 36.52
N GLY A 674 0.97 -11.48 37.05
CA GLY A 674 0.77 -12.10 38.39
C GLY A 674 1.25 -11.24 39.55
N GLY A 675 1.64 -10.00 39.34
CA GLY A 675 2.14 -9.06 40.34
C GLY A 675 1.30 -7.79 40.47
N GLU A 676 1.69 -6.93 41.41
CA GLU A 676 1.09 -5.60 41.52
C GLU A 676 1.60 -4.69 40.41
N VAL A 677 0.68 -4.00 39.73
CA VAL A 677 0.97 -3.03 38.65
C VAL A 677 0.38 -1.70 39.06
N TYR A 678 1.14 -0.67 38.90
CA TYR A 678 0.75 0.70 39.22
C TYR A 678 0.76 1.55 37.95
N VAL A 679 -0.31 2.32 37.73
CA VAL A 679 -0.47 3.18 36.56
C VAL A 679 -0.94 4.56 37.01
N ALA A 680 -0.39 5.58 36.37
CA ALA A 680 -0.89 6.95 36.43
C ALA A 680 -1.16 7.45 35.02
N GLU A 681 -2.32 8.09 34.81
CA GLU A 681 -2.70 8.72 33.56
C GLU A 681 -3.03 10.18 33.81
N LEU A 682 -2.43 11.10 33.04
CA LEU A 682 -2.63 12.55 33.12
C LEU A 682 -3.26 13.10 31.83
N ASP A 683 -4.16 14.06 31.95
CA ASP A 683 -4.62 14.89 30.85
C ASP A 683 -3.51 15.85 30.42
N PHE A 684 -2.65 15.39 29.51
CA PHE A 684 -1.48 16.17 29.11
C PHE A 684 -1.86 17.49 28.41
N THR A 685 -2.89 17.47 27.56
CA THR A 685 -3.40 18.69 26.91
C THR A 685 -3.92 19.69 27.95
N GLY A 686 -4.57 19.18 29.00
CA GLY A 686 -5.10 20.01 30.07
C GLY A 686 -4.01 20.65 30.97
N LEU A 687 -2.81 20.05 31.04
CA LEU A 687 -1.72 20.56 31.91
C LEU A 687 -1.31 22.01 31.57
N GLN A 688 -1.39 22.41 30.29
CA GLN A 688 -1.06 23.79 29.90
C GLN A 688 -1.90 24.83 30.64
N ALA A 689 -3.14 24.51 30.95
CA ALA A 689 -4.06 25.43 31.64
C ALA A 689 -3.84 25.55 33.16
N VAL A 690 -2.98 24.70 33.73
CA VAL A 690 -2.68 24.64 35.16
C VAL A 690 -1.20 24.81 35.48
N LEU A 691 -0.44 25.38 34.52
CA LEU A 691 0.95 25.78 34.75
C LEU A 691 0.99 26.94 35.73
N ALA A 692 1.88 26.86 36.70
CA ALA A 692 2.16 27.96 37.61
C ALA A 692 2.94 29.10 36.91
N PRO A 693 2.91 30.32 37.41
CA PRO A 693 3.78 31.39 36.93
C PRO A 693 5.25 30.99 36.97
N GLU A 694 6.02 31.60 36.07
CA GLU A 694 7.47 31.32 35.99
C GLU A 694 8.14 31.46 37.38
N ARG A 695 9.00 30.53 37.74
CA ARG A 695 9.74 30.57 39.01
C ARG A 695 10.68 31.74 39.00
N VAL A 696 10.52 32.60 39.99
CA VAL A 696 11.40 33.75 40.18
C VAL A 696 12.33 33.55 41.37
N PHE A 697 13.47 34.15 41.32
CA PHE A 697 14.44 34.10 42.42
C PHE A 697 13.88 34.80 43.67
N HIS A 698 13.92 34.09 44.81
CA HIS A 698 13.63 34.61 46.11
C HIS A 698 14.94 34.63 46.92
N SER A 699 15.25 35.78 47.56
CA SER A 699 16.41 35.90 48.40
C SER A 699 16.39 34.89 49.56
N LEU A 700 17.54 34.38 49.92
CA LEU A 700 17.66 33.52 51.10
C LEU A 700 17.14 34.24 52.36
N PRO A 701 16.48 33.52 53.26
CA PRO A 701 15.94 34.09 54.47
C PRO A 701 17.04 34.62 55.38
N LYS A 702 16.86 35.84 55.93
CA LYS A 702 17.78 36.46 56.85
C LYS A 702 17.66 35.98 58.31
N PHE A 703 16.50 35.47 58.66
CA PHE A 703 16.16 35.04 60.01
C PHE A 703 16.00 33.49 60.06
N PRO A 704 16.40 32.86 61.19
CA PRO A 704 16.34 31.44 61.34
C PRO A 704 14.89 30.90 61.45
N THR A 705 14.69 29.67 61.02
CA THR A 705 13.43 28.93 61.22
C THR A 705 13.40 28.30 62.58
N VAL A 706 12.20 28.18 63.17
CA VAL A 706 11.90 27.40 64.34
C VAL A 706 11.08 26.21 63.98
N SER A 707 11.56 25.00 64.29
CA SER A 707 10.79 23.79 64.06
C SER A 707 9.94 23.43 65.28
N ARG A 708 8.71 22.91 65.07
CA ARG A 708 7.81 22.36 66.09
C ARG A 708 7.19 21.08 65.60
N ASP A 709 7.24 20.03 66.40
CA ASP A 709 6.60 18.78 66.10
C ASP A 709 5.18 18.74 66.65
N LEU A 710 4.27 18.14 65.89
CA LEU A 710 2.86 18.04 66.18
C LEU A 710 2.40 16.60 65.96
N ALA A 711 2.15 15.85 67.01
CA ALA A 711 1.61 14.53 66.95
C ALA A 711 0.09 14.53 67.23
N LEU A 712 -0.71 14.11 66.25
CA LEU A 712 -2.15 14.20 66.23
C LEU A 712 -2.78 12.81 66.28
N VAL A 713 -3.84 12.64 67.05
CA VAL A 713 -4.67 11.41 67.03
C VAL A 713 -5.95 11.73 66.31
N CYS A 714 -6.21 10.94 65.23
CA CYS A 714 -7.37 11.13 64.40
C CYS A 714 -8.00 9.78 63.99
N GLU A 715 -9.20 9.83 63.41
CA GLU A 715 -9.87 8.64 62.87
C GLU A 715 -9.06 8.03 61.75
N GLU A 716 -9.11 6.70 61.54
CA GLU A 716 -8.36 6.02 60.47
C GLU A 716 -8.71 6.53 59.06
N SER A 717 -9.96 6.97 58.86
CA SER A 717 -10.45 7.54 57.59
C SER A 717 -9.90 8.94 57.30
N MET A 718 -9.34 9.64 58.29
CA MET A 718 -8.80 10.98 58.11
C MET A 718 -7.54 10.94 57.24
N THR A 719 -7.53 11.68 56.16
CA THR A 719 -6.35 11.73 55.26
C THR A 719 -5.31 12.73 55.74
N VAL A 720 -4.03 12.47 55.42
CA VAL A 720 -2.93 13.41 55.73
C VAL A 720 -3.19 14.79 55.07
N GLY A 721 -3.68 14.79 53.82
CA GLY A 721 -3.96 16.05 53.11
C GLY A 721 -5.03 16.92 53.78
N MET A 722 -6.05 16.31 54.45
CA MET A 722 -7.04 17.08 55.23
C MET A 722 -6.40 17.76 56.40
N LEU A 723 -5.52 17.08 57.11
CA LEU A 723 -4.78 17.64 58.24
C LEU A 723 -3.81 18.76 57.82
N GLU A 724 -3.03 18.48 56.76
CA GLU A 724 -2.12 19.49 56.20
C GLU A 724 -2.85 20.76 55.76
N ALA A 725 -3.97 20.63 55.04
CA ALA A 725 -4.78 21.76 54.59
C ALA A 725 -5.28 22.60 55.79
N CYS A 726 -5.73 21.91 56.86
CA CYS A 726 -6.17 22.54 58.08
C CYS A 726 -5.02 23.29 58.77
N ILE A 727 -3.86 22.64 58.91
CA ILE A 727 -2.65 23.17 59.51
C ILE A 727 -2.17 24.40 58.69
N LYS A 728 -2.04 24.29 57.39
CA LYS A 728 -1.63 25.38 56.49
C LYS A 728 -2.56 26.61 56.63
N LYS A 729 -3.86 26.37 56.66
CA LYS A 729 -4.85 27.44 56.82
C LYS A 729 -4.76 28.12 58.19
N ALA A 730 -4.48 27.40 59.24
CA ALA A 730 -4.39 27.91 60.61
C ALA A 730 -3.04 28.56 60.90
N GLY A 731 -1.95 28.02 60.31
CA GLY A 731 -0.58 28.48 60.57
C GLY A 731 -0.24 29.88 60.04
N GLY A 732 -1.05 30.37 59.12
CA GLY A 732 -0.94 31.72 58.57
C GLY A 732 0.42 32.05 57.95
N LYS A 733 0.82 33.34 58.02
CA LYS A 733 2.04 33.83 57.35
C LYS A 733 3.35 33.33 57.97
N LEU A 734 3.36 32.90 59.18
CA LEU A 734 4.57 32.43 59.86
C LEU A 734 4.90 30.96 59.55
N LEU A 735 3.90 30.17 59.15
CA LEU A 735 4.10 28.76 58.77
C LEU A 735 4.72 28.70 57.36
N ARG A 736 5.90 28.12 57.23
CA ARG A 736 6.64 27.94 55.99
C ARG A 736 6.52 26.58 55.37
N SER A 737 6.61 25.52 56.18
CA SER A 737 6.46 24.17 55.73
C SER A 737 5.71 23.31 56.75
N VAL A 738 5.06 22.27 56.23
CA VAL A 738 4.42 21.20 57.01
C VAL A 738 4.92 19.91 56.40
N GLN A 739 5.61 19.09 57.20
CA GLN A 739 6.18 17.84 56.71
C GLN A 739 5.68 16.69 57.58
N LEU A 740 5.02 15.71 56.94
CA LEU A 740 4.72 14.44 57.58
C LEU A 740 6.01 13.65 57.78
N PHE A 741 6.22 13.10 59.01
CA PHE A 741 7.40 12.26 59.29
C PHE A 741 7.05 10.91 59.94
N ASP A 742 5.87 10.78 60.53
CA ASP A 742 5.46 9.48 61.10
C ASP A 742 3.95 9.26 61.08
N ILE A 743 3.56 8.01 60.86
CA ILE A 743 2.18 7.51 61.01
C ILE A 743 2.22 6.26 61.86
N TYR A 744 1.74 6.36 63.09
CA TYR A 744 1.80 5.29 64.06
C TYR A 744 0.42 4.66 64.32
N ARG A 745 0.41 3.36 64.30
CA ARG A 745 -0.73 2.48 64.68
C ARG A 745 -0.22 1.43 65.63
N GLY A 746 -0.68 1.39 66.82
CA GLY A 746 -0.21 0.44 67.80
C GLY A 746 -0.65 0.71 69.25
N PRO A 747 0.04 0.11 70.19
CA PRO A 747 -0.30 0.29 71.62
C PRO A 747 -0.35 1.76 72.02
N GLY A 748 -1.39 2.16 72.75
CA GLY A 748 -1.63 3.54 73.14
C GLY A 748 -2.51 4.38 72.23
N ILE A 749 -2.92 3.87 71.04
CA ILE A 749 -3.89 4.46 70.15
C ILE A 749 -5.18 3.62 70.19
N ALA A 750 -6.33 4.27 70.36
CA ALA A 750 -7.62 3.62 70.37
C ALA A 750 -7.93 2.88 69.04
N PRO A 751 -8.63 1.72 69.08
CA PRO A 751 -9.06 1.05 67.85
C PRO A 751 -9.85 1.99 66.92
N GLY A 752 -9.56 1.91 65.61
CA GLY A 752 -10.16 2.81 64.60
C GLY A 752 -9.48 4.18 64.49
N LYS A 753 -8.44 4.44 65.25
CA LYS A 753 -7.65 5.66 65.21
C LYS A 753 -6.19 5.42 64.78
N LYS A 754 -5.53 6.46 64.38
CA LYS A 754 -4.09 6.54 64.06
C LYS A 754 -3.49 7.80 64.64
N SER A 755 -2.18 7.77 64.91
CA SER A 755 -1.40 8.97 65.25
C SER A 755 -0.61 9.40 63.99
N ILE A 756 -0.70 10.68 63.67
CA ILE A 756 0.04 11.27 62.54
C ILE A 756 0.90 12.39 63.07
N ALA A 757 2.19 12.37 62.80
CA ALA A 757 3.16 13.33 63.28
C ALA A 757 3.68 14.21 62.14
N PHE A 758 3.59 15.51 62.35
CA PHE A 758 4.08 16.57 61.44
C PHE A 758 5.18 17.38 62.07
N SER A 759 6.18 17.75 61.31
CA SER A 759 7.13 18.81 61.63
C SER A 759 6.71 20.09 60.91
N LEU A 760 6.54 21.14 61.69
CA LEU A 760 6.15 22.47 61.24
C LEU A 760 7.33 23.42 61.30
N GLU A 761 7.66 24.09 60.22
CA GLU A 761 8.69 25.15 60.19
C GLU A 761 8.02 26.50 60.24
N LEU A 762 8.41 27.29 61.22
CA LEU A 762 7.89 28.65 61.42
C LEU A 762 9.01 29.68 61.20
N ARG A 763 8.73 30.76 60.50
CA ARG A 763 9.70 31.86 60.29
C ARG A 763 8.98 33.15 59.93
N ALA A 764 9.50 34.25 60.49
CA ALA A 764 9.18 35.59 60.00
C ALA A 764 10.26 36.10 59.04
N ASP A 765 9.88 36.98 58.11
CA ASP A 765 10.81 37.55 57.11
C ASP A 765 11.50 38.85 57.63
N ASP A 766 11.00 39.43 58.73
CA ASP A 766 11.37 40.70 59.27
C ASP A 766 12.07 40.62 60.63
N ARG A 767 11.96 39.48 61.35
CA ARG A 767 12.55 39.31 62.73
C ARG A 767 12.77 37.84 63.06
N THR A 768 13.55 37.58 64.13
CA THR A 768 13.60 36.26 64.79
C THR A 768 12.29 36.04 65.54
N LEU A 769 11.72 34.86 65.48
CA LEU A 769 10.51 34.50 66.22
C LEU A 769 10.78 34.39 67.69
N THR A 770 9.85 34.86 68.54
CA THR A 770 9.78 34.60 69.93
C THR A 770 9.01 33.32 70.28
N ASP A 771 9.14 32.86 71.56
CA ASP A 771 8.35 31.74 71.99
C ASP A 771 6.83 32.05 72.02
N GLU A 772 6.43 33.29 72.22
CA GLU A 772 5.06 33.76 72.16
C GLU A 772 4.50 33.62 70.75
N ASP A 773 5.29 34.05 69.70
CA ASP A 773 4.92 33.92 68.27
C ASP A 773 4.67 32.46 67.93
N THR A 774 5.59 31.55 68.32
CA THR A 774 5.50 30.11 67.98
C THR A 774 4.34 29.42 68.70
N THR A 775 4.15 29.75 69.99
CA THR A 775 3.04 29.22 70.79
C THR A 775 1.68 29.69 70.29
N GLY A 776 1.63 30.96 69.86
CA GLY A 776 0.38 31.51 69.23
C GLY A 776 -0.02 30.76 67.95
N VAL A 777 0.92 30.43 67.07
CA VAL A 777 0.66 29.64 65.84
C VAL A 777 0.25 28.20 66.19
N MET A 778 0.96 27.59 67.14
CA MET A 778 0.66 26.19 67.51
C MET A 778 -0.73 26.08 68.15
N ASN A 779 -1.10 27.02 69.01
CA ASN A 779 -2.45 27.06 69.62
C ASN A 779 -3.54 27.27 68.54
N ALA A 780 -3.35 28.17 67.63
CA ALA A 780 -4.29 28.39 66.50
C ALA A 780 -4.47 27.15 65.65
N VAL A 781 -3.36 26.45 65.38
CA VAL A 781 -3.38 25.17 64.62
C VAL A 781 -4.15 24.12 65.38
N LEU A 782 -3.84 23.91 66.66
CA LEU A 782 -4.52 22.92 67.52
C LEU A 782 -6.01 23.20 67.68
N GLU A 783 -6.39 24.44 67.93
CA GLU A 783 -7.78 24.86 68.05
C GLU A 783 -8.56 24.60 66.75
N LYS A 784 -7.98 24.96 65.63
CA LYS A 784 -8.60 24.74 64.30
C LYS A 784 -8.73 23.26 63.97
N LEU A 785 -7.71 22.47 64.24
CA LEU A 785 -7.75 21.00 64.05
C LEU A 785 -8.85 20.34 64.87
N LYS A 786 -9.00 20.81 66.13
CA LYS A 786 -10.03 20.32 67.01
C LYS A 786 -11.43 20.75 66.55
N ASN A 787 -11.62 22.00 66.17
CA ASN A 787 -12.95 22.54 65.82
C ASN A 787 -13.40 22.03 64.43
N ASP A 788 -12.54 22.03 63.45
CA ASP A 788 -12.91 21.67 62.08
C ASP A 788 -12.89 20.15 61.86
N LEU A 789 -11.99 19.41 62.49
CA LEU A 789 -11.75 18.00 62.19
C LEU A 789 -11.89 17.05 63.41
N GLY A 790 -12.15 17.56 64.63
CA GLY A 790 -12.30 16.75 65.81
C GLY A 790 -11.01 16.04 66.26
N VAL A 791 -9.87 16.55 65.83
CA VAL A 791 -8.53 15.95 66.05
C VAL A 791 -7.93 16.46 67.36
N SER A 792 -7.29 15.57 68.11
CA SER A 792 -6.62 15.91 69.39
C SER A 792 -5.11 15.68 69.32
N LEU A 793 -4.39 16.40 70.15
CA LEU A 793 -2.97 16.14 70.38
C LEU A 793 -2.83 14.76 71.07
N ARG A 794 -1.80 14.02 70.67
CA ARG A 794 -1.42 12.76 71.28
C ARG A 794 -0.93 12.86 72.68
#